data_07559820c37e434449b3e24b5ed5d94c
#
_entry.id   07559820c37e434449b3e24b5ed5d94c
#
_cell.length_a   1.000
_cell.length_b   1.000
_cell.length_c   1.000
_cell.angle_alpha   90.00
_cell.angle_beta   90.00
_cell.angle_gamma   90.00
#
_symmetry.space_group_name_H-M   'P 1'
#
loop_
_entity.id
_entity.type
_entity.pdbx_description
1 polymer ?
#
loop_
_entity_poly.entity_id
_entity_poly.type
_entity_poly.pdbx_seq_one_letter_code
_entity_poly.pdbx_strand_id
1 'polypeptide(L)'
;MSKQASGLRFTLSVGNLPADAFVVVEFTLHEQFSSPFALELEVASAKPSVEFRSILDNTATLTIWRETEVQRVVNGIVTSLEQGDAGLHQTRYRFSIRPSLWRAGLGHRSRIFLQQNFLEILETLLKENKIGDYAHALRYPHAVREFCVQYNESDLDFINRLAAEERIYYFFEHQNGKHTLVFSDDCAALHDGPTLPYHPDQSSSSLDEACVTTFKRRESLRLAEVLLKDYTFKDPLWLAEFGDDARDTEHQPGKYFHYDFPGRFKSTEVGKSFARWRIQALRNDAHQSEGASNCPALQPGVRFTLENHPLETLNTRWQITQANHSGQQPQALESNTGGTGTIVTSQFAFIPHDQTWRPALLPKPRIDGAQIAIVTGPATEEIFCDEFGRVKVRFLWDRSGRTDDSSSCWIRVSQPWAGPRWGMSAVPRVGHEVIVEFLNGDPDQPVIIGRTYHASNLPPGKLPGTKTQMSIRSQTHKGEGFNELRFEDEKGQEELYLHAQKNMTTEVLHDSCARIDHDENQRIGNDRRQQVVHNDFLQVNGEKRDRIESDYSLTVNSNFHINASNALLTEVGQEIHLKSGTKIVIETGTEITLKAGSSFIKIDPSGVTIGPTLNVGTGSPGSGRGWGGRMPDVIPIPASVPAFALNPAQVSALKQPRAFCEECERCKQQGCAI
;
A
#
# COMPACT_ATOMS: atom_id res chain seq x y z
N MET A 1 19.76 65.58 -28.85
CA MET A 1 20.05 64.27 -29.42
C MET A 1 18.76 63.50 -29.44
N SER A 2 18.15 63.29 -30.62
CA SER A 2 16.94 62.49 -30.79
C SER A 2 17.28 61.06 -30.38
N LYS A 3 16.62 60.54 -29.33
CA LYS A 3 16.69 59.12 -29.01
C LYS A 3 16.17 58.36 -30.21
N GLN A 4 17.01 57.58 -30.87
CA GLN A 4 16.65 56.68 -31.96
C GLN A 4 15.58 55.71 -31.41
N ALA A 5 14.50 55.51 -32.15
CA ALA A 5 13.43 54.58 -31.78
C ALA A 5 14.07 53.19 -31.72
N SER A 6 13.84 52.40 -30.63
CA SER A 6 14.40 51.07 -30.44
C SER A 6 13.89 50.01 -31.43
N GLY A 7 13.00 50.36 -32.34
CA GLY A 7 12.34 49.42 -33.26
C GLY A 7 11.49 48.37 -32.60
N LEU A 8 11.44 48.34 -31.24
CA LEU A 8 10.64 47.37 -30.49
C LEU A 8 9.16 47.71 -30.52
N ARG A 9 8.35 46.65 -30.63
CA ARG A 9 6.88 46.74 -30.59
C ARG A 9 6.31 45.49 -29.97
N PHE A 10 5.24 45.65 -29.18
CA PHE A 10 4.48 44.57 -28.59
C PHE A 10 3.09 44.50 -29.17
N THR A 11 2.65 43.30 -29.53
CA THR A 11 1.29 43.05 -30.04
C THR A 11 0.66 41.89 -29.24
N LEU A 12 -0.66 41.99 -29.03
CA LEU A 12 -1.47 40.95 -28.39
C LEU A 12 -2.58 40.50 -29.31
N SER A 13 -2.70 39.22 -29.58
CA SER A 13 -3.88 38.62 -30.21
C SER A 13 -4.62 37.78 -29.17
N VAL A 14 -5.97 37.80 -29.17
CA VAL A 14 -6.81 37.06 -28.21
C VAL A 14 -7.94 36.39 -28.99
N GLY A 15 -7.94 35.07 -28.99
CA GLY A 15 -8.95 34.25 -29.65
C GLY A 15 -9.18 34.69 -31.10
N ASN A 16 -10.44 34.97 -31.44
CA ASN A 16 -10.88 35.46 -32.77
C ASN A 16 -11.11 36.96 -32.82
N LEU A 17 -10.65 37.74 -31.83
CA LEU A 17 -10.79 39.17 -31.82
C LEU A 17 -9.88 39.79 -32.89
N PRO A 18 -10.26 41.00 -33.44
CA PRO A 18 -9.41 41.72 -34.37
C PRO A 18 -8.01 42.00 -33.78
N ALA A 19 -6.97 42.02 -34.61
CA ALA A 19 -5.59 42.18 -34.15
C ALA A 19 -5.32 43.54 -33.48
N ASP A 20 -6.16 44.53 -33.73
CA ASP A 20 -6.14 45.90 -33.17
C ASP A 20 -7.08 46.06 -31.94
N ALA A 21 -7.73 44.96 -31.47
CA ALA A 21 -8.65 45.03 -30.35
C ALA A 21 -7.96 45.55 -29.08
N PHE A 22 -6.68 45.22 -28.89
CA PHE A 22 -5.89 45.60 -27.74
C PHE A 22 -4.47 46.03 -28.13
N VAL A 23 -4.02 47.13 -27.58
CA VAL A 23 -2.64 47.60 -27.70
C VAL A 23 -1.92 47.38 -26.36
N VAL A 24 -0.77 46.71 -26.39
CA VAL A 24 0.00 46.40 -25.16
C VAL A 24 0.64 47.71 -24.65
N VAL A 25 0.41 48.03 -23.39
CA VAL A 25 1.03 49.14 -22.66
C VAL A 25 2.28 48.67 -21.93
N GLU A 26 2.12 47.62 -21.13
CA GLU A 26 3.22 46.98 -20.42
C GLU A 26 2.91 45.51 -20.21
N PHE A 27 3.98 44.74 -19.93
CA PHE A 27 3.86 43.35 -19.52
C PHE A 27 4.95 42.96 -18.55
N THR A 28 4.62 41.93 -17.74
CA THR A 28 5.60 41.15 -16.97
C THR A 28 5.38 39.68 -17.25
N LEU A 29 6.47 38.94 -17.50
CA LEU A 29 6.46 37.52 -17.76
C LEU A 29 7.43 36.82 -16.81
N HIS A 30 6.92 35.87 -16.02
CA HIS A 30 7.70 35.02 -15.14
C HIS A 30 7.71 33.58 -15.67
N GLU A 31 8.88 33.03 -15.86
CA GLU A 31 9.10 31.67 -16.33
C GLU A 31 10.18 30.98 -15.50
N GLN A 32 9.94 29.72 -15.14
CA GLN A 32 10.96 28.90 -14.47
C GLN A 32 10.71 27.42 -14.72
N PHE A 33 11.72 26.60 -14.53
CA PHE A 33 11.54 25.15 -14.56
C PHE A 33 10.52 24.67 -13.54
N SER A 34 9.73 23.68 -13.91
CA SER A 34 8.73 23.03 -13.08
C SER A 34 7.68 23.97 -12.46
N SER A 35 7.33 25.03 -13.19
CA SER A 35 6.27 25.96 -12.82
C SER A 35 5.52 26.47 -14.05
N PRO A 36 4.19 26.59 -14.01
CA PRO A 36 3.44 27.29 -15.03
C PRO A 36 3.89 28.74 -15.14
N PHE A 37 4.18 29.20 -16.36
CA PHE A 37 4.54 30.60 -16.56
C PHE A 37 3.38 31.54 -16.22
N ALA A 38 3.74 32.79 -15.88
CA ALA A 38 2.81 33.85 -15.56
C ALA A 38 3.10 35.09 -16.42
N LEU A 39 2.18 35.41 -17.33
CA LEU A 39 2.23 36.61 -18.12
C LEU A 39 1.09 37.55 -17.70
N GLU A 40 1.48 38.70 -17.15
CA GLU A 40 0.57 39.79 -16.79
C GLU A 40 0.73 40.93 -17.81
N LEU A 41 -0.38 41.44 -18.32
CA LEU A 41 -0.39 42.48 -19.33
C LEU A 41 -1.31 43.62 -18.89
N GLU A 42 -0.86 44.86 -19.09
CA GLU A 42 -1.73 46.03 -19.19
C GLU A 42 -1.90 46.40 -20.66
N VAL A 43 -3.12 46.53 -21.08
CA VAL A 43 -3.46 46.86 -22.47
C VAL A 43 -4.50 47.97 -22.52
N ALA A 44 -4.52 48.71 -23.64
CA ALA A 44 -5.54 49.71 -23.96
C ALA A 44 -6.39 49.23 -25.12
N SER A 45 -7.68 49.57 -25.09
CA SER A 45 -8.63 49.30 -26.18
C SER A 45 -9.42 50.56 -26.49
N ALA A 46 -9.67 50.82 -27.78
CA ALA A 46 -10.59 51.87 -28.21
C ALA A 46 -12.07 51.52 -27.91
N LYS A 47 -12.38 50.29 -27.60
CA LYS A 47 -13.74 49.85 -27.21
C LYS A 47 -13.97 50.15 -25.74
N PRO A 48 -15.05 50.84 -25.35
CA PRO A 48 -15.34 51.15 -23.98
C PRO A 48 -15.74 49.95 -23.13
N SER A 49 -16.15 48.84 -23.77
CA SER A 49 -16.44 47.57 -23.12
C SER A 49 -16.20 46.41 -24.08
N VAL A 50 -15.66 45.32 -23.53
CA VAL A 50 -15.49 44.05 -24.23
C VAL A 50 -16.23 42.95 -23.49
N GLU A 51 -16.76 41.97 -24.21
CA GLU A 51 -17.48 40.85 -23.61
C GLU A 51 -16.47 39.84 -23.00
N PHE A 52 -16.43 39.74 -21.67
CA PHE A 52 -15.49 38.90 -20.94
C PHE A 52 -15.59 37.42 -21.31
N ARG A 53 -16.81 36.93 -21.56
CA ARG A 53 -17.08 35.56 -21.96
C ARG A 53 -16.37 35.16 -23.27
N SER A 54 -16.15 36.10 -24.18
CA SER A 54 -15.44 35.86 -25.45
C SER A 54 -13.91 35.84 -25.28
N ILE A 55 -13.41 36.19 -24.10
CA ILE A 55 -11.97 36.34 -23.80
C ILE A 55 -11.48 35.30 -22.82
N LEU A 56 -12.19 35.09 -21.72
CA LEU A 56 -11.80 34.14 -20.68
C LEU A 56 -11.69 32.71 -21.23
N ASP A 57 -10.65 32.00 -20.84
CA ASP A 57 -10.28 30.64 -21.26
C ASP A 57 -9.98 30.50 -22.78
N ASN A 58 -9.91 31.61 -23.52
CA ASN A 58 -9.45 31.62 -24.90
C ASN A 58 -7.95 31.80 -25.00
N THR A 59 -7.39 31.40 -26.15
CA THR A 59 -5.96 31.54 -26.45
C THR A 59 -5.58 33.02 -26.56
N ALA A 60 -4.39 33.35 -26.06
CA ALA A 60 -3.81 34.67 -26.22
C ALA A 60 -2.33 34.54 -26.57
N THR A 61 -1.85 35.41 -27.43
CA THR A 61 -0.48 35.41 -27.92
C THR A 61 0.13 36.82 -27.81
N LEU A 62 1.12 36.98 -26.96
CA LEU A 62 2.00 38.14 -26.93
C LEU A 62 3.13 37.93 -27.95
N THR A 63 3.35 38.90 -28.85
CA THR A 63 4.49 38.89 -29.77
C THR A 63 5.36 40.11 -29.54
N ILE A 64 6.65 39.90 -29.35
CA ILE A 64 7.68 40.92 -29.22
C ILE A 64 8.39 41.03 -30.58
N TRP A 65 8.31 42.19 -31.18
CA TRP A 65 8.89 42.51 -32.48
C TRP A 65 10.08 43.45 -32.34
N ARG A 66 11.10 43.26 -33.16
CA ARG A 66 12.10 44.29 -33.44
C ARG A 66 12.01 44.64 -34.94
N GLU A 67 11.56 45.84 -35.26
CA GLU A 67 11.18 46.24 -36.61
C GLU A 67 10.09 45.28 -37.21
N THR A 68 10.47 44.40 -38.15
CA THR A 68 9.64 43.39 -38.78
C THR A 68 9.91 41.97 -38.31
N GLU A 69 10.96 41.76 -37.48
CA GLU A 69 11.37 40.46 -37.05
C GLU A 69 10.78 40.10 -35.69
N VAL A 70 10.27 38.87 -35.59
CA VAL A 70 9.76 38.31 -34.33
C VAL A 70 10.94 37.93 -33.45
N GLN A 71 11.07 38.59 -32.30
CA GLN A 71 12.09 38.27 -31.31
C GLN A 71 11.61 37.19 -30.35
N ARG A 72 10.31 37.18 -30.02
CA ARG A 72 9.71 36.19 -29.14
C ARG A 72 8.20 36.14 -29.30
N VAL A 73 7.65 34.93 -29.10
CA VAL A 73 6.21 34.68 -28.99
C VAL A 73 5.93 34.04 -27.65
N VAL A 74 4.86 34.44 -26.97
CA VAL A 74 4.38 33.79 -25.72
C VAL A 74 2.90 33.49 -25.91
N ASN A 75 2.58 32.19 -25.89
CA ASN A 75 1.20 31.72 -26.08
C ASN A 75 0.68 31.15 -24.77
N GLY A 76 -0.60 31.43 -24.46
CA GLY A 76 -1.27 30.91 -23.30
C GLY A 76 -2.78 31.00 -23.42
N ILE A 77 -3.46 30.88 -22.30
CA ILE A 77 -4.91 31.09 -22.15
C ILE A 77 -5.15 32.24 -21.19
N VAL A 78 -6.18 33.02 -21.43
CA VAL A 78 -6.58 34.10 -20.52
C VAL A 78 -7.28 33.52 -19.31
N THR A 79 -6.66 33.64 -18.14
CA THR A 79 -7.18 33.11 -16.86
C THR A 79 -7.88 34.17 -16.02
N SER A 80 -7.56 35.42 -16.21
CA SER A 80 -8.22 36.57 -15.57
C SER A 80 -8.24 37.77 -16.50
N LEU A 81 -9.29 38.54 -16.40
CA LEU A 81 -9.48 39.80 -17.12
C LEU A 81 -10.13 40.83 -16.20
N GLU A 82 -9.50 41.98 -16.07
CA GLU A 82 -10.00 43.14 -15.32
C GLU A 82 -10.17 44.32 -16.28
N GLN A 83 -11.31 44.98 -16.22
CA GLN A 83 -11.51 46.26 -16.86
C GLN A 83 -11.16 47.37 -15.85
N GLY A 84 -10.19 48.17 -16.20
CA GLY A 84 -9.75 49.33 -15.40
C GLY A 84 -10.46 50.62 -15.80
N ASP A 85 -9.77 51.75 -15.68
CA ASP A 85 -10.31 53.06 -15.96
C ASP A 85 -10.65 53.25 -17.45
N ALA A 86 -11.83 53.78 -17.69
CA ALA A 86 -12.27 54.20 -19.02
C ALA A 86 -11.99 55.69 -19.20
N GLY A 87 -11.11 56.00 -20.17
CA GLY A 87 -10.83 57.35 -20.63
C GLY A 87 -11.78 57.78 -21.76
N LEU A 88 -11.56 58.97 -22.34
CA LEU A 88 -12.39 59.50 -23.44
C LEU A 88 -12.27 58.67 -24.73
N HIS A 89 -11.09 58.10 -24.99
CA HIS A 89 -10.78 57.37 -26.24
C HIS A 89 -10.29 55.95 -26.03
N GLN A 90 -9.81 55.63 -24.83
CA GLN A 90 -9.25 54.31 -24.52
C GLN A 90 -9.71 53.84 -23.16
N THR A 91 -9.98 52.53 -23.04
CA THR A 91 -10.25 51.81 -21.78
C THR A 91 -9.08 50.90 -21.51
N ARG A 92 -8.62 50.89 -20.28
CA ARG A 92 -7.54 50.00 -19.84
C ARG A 92 -8.07 48.64 -19.41
N TYR A 93 -7.30 47.61 -19.69
CA TYR A 93 -7.59 46.23 -19.24
C TYR A 93 -6.32 45.60 -18.73
N ARG A 94 -6.48 44.70 -17.75
CA ARG A 94 -5.42 43.80 -17.27
C ARG A 94 -5.77 42.38 -17.61
N PHE A 95 -4.80 41.65 -18.15
CA PHE A 95 -4.91 40.25 -18.53
C PHE A 95 -3.90 39.44 -17.72
N SER A 96 -4.36 38.33 -17.15
CA SER A 96 -3.48 37.26 -16.66
C SER A 96 -3.54 36.12 -17.65
N ILE A 97 -2.39 35.74 -18.20
CA ILE A 97 -2.25 34.67 -19.18
C ILE A 97 -1.36 33.58 -18.56
N ARG A 98 -1.82 32.33 -18.66
CA ARG A 98 -1.15 31.15 -18.13
C ARG A 98 -1.06 30.06 -19.20
N PRO A 99 -0.18 29.03 -19.03
CA PRO A 99 -0.22 27.86 -19.89
C PRO A 99 -1.52 27.06 -19.67
N SER A 100 -1.91 26.27 -20.65
CA SER A 100 -3.06 25.35 -20.54
C SER A 100 -2.97 24.39 -19.33
N LEU A 101 -1.74 24.04 -18.91
CA LEU A 101 -1.48 23.23 -17.71
C LEU A 101 -2.09 23.85 -16.43
N TRP A 102 -2.23 25.16 -16.35
CA TRP A 102 -2.82 25.87 -15.21
C TRP A 102 -4.24 25.39 -14.88
N ARG A 103 -5.03 24.96 -15.91
CA ARG A 103 -6.37 24.38 -15.68
C ARG A 103 -6.37 23.19 -14.74
N ALA A 104 -5.29 22.40 -14.75
CA ALA A 104 -5.13 21.24 -13.85
C ALA A 104 -5.08 21.64 -12.36
N GLY A 105 -4.86 22.92 -12.06
CA GLY A 105 -4.88 23.47 -10.69
C GLY A 105 -6.27 23.86 -10.18
N LEU A 106 -7.32 23.87 -11.02
CA LEU A 106 -8.64 24.40 -10.65
C LEU A 106 -9.51 23.43 -9.83
N GLY A 107 -9.19 22.16 -9.81
CA GLY A 107 -10.00 21.15 -9.14
C GLY A 107 -9.18 20.29 -8.17
N HIS A 108 -9.81 19.84 -7.07
CA HIS A 108 -9.22 18.86 -6.14
C HIS A 108 -9.86 17.50 -6.33
N ARG A 109 -9.04 16.45 -6.26
CA ARG A 109 -9.50 15.06 -6.45
C ARG A 109 -8.81 14.12 -5.48
N SER A 110 -9.48 12.96 -5.25
CA SER A 110 -8.89 11.81 -4.59
C SER A 110 -9.14 10.60 -5.46
N ARG A 111 -8.07 9.88 -5.88
CA ARG A 111 -8.15 8.71 -6.74
C ARG A 111 -6.89 7.86 -6.67
N ILE A 112 -6.98 6.65 -7.18
CA ILE A 112 -5.93 5.62 -7.10
C ILE A 112 -5.49 5.24 -8.50
N PHE A 113 -4.17 5.24 -8.73
CA PHE A 113 -3.51 4.70 -9.90
C PHE A 113 -2.80 3.40 -9.51
N LEU A 114 -3.05 2.33 -10.26
CA LEU A 114 -2.53 0.99 -9.99
C LEU A 114 -1.64 0.53 -11.15
N GLN A 115 -0.46 -0.02 -10.83
CA GLN A 115 0.45 -0.60 -11.81
C GLN A 115 0.76 0.34 -12.99
N GLN A 116 1.00 1.63 -12.69
CA GLN A 116 1.30 2.66 -13.68
C GLN A 116 2.62 3.36 -13.37
N ASN A 117 3.36 3.70 -14.41
CA ASN A 117 4.52 4.57 -14.30
C ASN A 117 4.12 6.05 -14.39
N PHE A 118 5.11 6.94 -14.22
CA PHE A 118 4.88 8.39 -14.27
C PHE A 118 4.23 8.86 -15.58
N LEU A 119 4.68 8.36 -16.73
CA LEU A 119 4.16 8.80 -18.03
C LEU A 119 2.71 8.40 -18.24
N GLU A 120 2.32 7.19 -17.89
CA GLU A 120 0.94 6.70 -18.00
C GLU A 120 -0.02 7.51 -17.12
N ILE A 121 0.42 7.86 -15.91
CA ILE A 121 -0.33 8.76 -15.01
C ILE A 121 -0.44 10.15 -15.62
N LEU A 122 0.68 10.72 -16.07
CA LEU A 122 0.75 12.05 -16.68
C LEU A 122 -0.17 12.16 -17.90
N GLU A 123 -0.11 11.21 -18.83
CA GLU A 123 -0.97 11.19 -20.03
C GLU A 123 -2.45 11.17 -19.68
N THR A 124 -2.83 10.38 -18.66
CA THR A 124 -4.21 10.35 -18.16
C THR A 124 -4.64 11.74 -17.67
N LEU A 125 -3.80 12.40 -16.87
CA LEU A 125 -4.08 13.71 -16.30
C LEU A 125 -4.15 14.82 -17.36
N LEU A 126 -3.20 14.83 -18.29
CA LEU A 126 -3.17 15.80 -19.39
C LEU A 126 -4.38 15.68 -20.30
N LYS A 127 -4.76 14.45 -20.65
CA LYS A 127 -5.95 14.17 -21.47
C LYS A 127 -7.25 14.66 -20.80
N GLU A 128 -7.42 14.36 -19.50
CA GLU A 128 -8.60 14.78 -18.74
C GLU A 128 -8.71 16.32 -18.66
N ASN A 129 -7.59 17.02 -18.54
CA ASN A 129 -7.52 18.49 -18.51
C ASN A 129 -7.46 19.13 -19.92
N LYS A 130 -7.64 18.33 -20.99
CA LYS A 130 -7.66 18.80 -22.40
C LYS A 130 -6.36 19.50 -22.81
N ILE A 131 -5.22 19.00 -22.32
CA ILE A 131 -3.89 19.49 -22.67
C ILE A 131 -3.31 18.53 -23.70
N GLY A 132 -3.30 18.95 -24.98
CA GLY A 132 -2.87 18.11 -26.10
C GLY A 132 -1.46 18.42 -26.60
N ASP A 133 -0.97 19.65 -26.38
CA ASP A 133 0.36 20.06 -26.83
C ASP A 133 1.41 19.81 -25.75
N TYR A 134 1.93 18.58 -25.71
CA TYR A 134 3.01 18.19 -24.79
C TYR A 134 3.99 17.27 -25.48
N ALA A 135 5.21 17.23 -24.95
CA ALA A 135 6.29 16.34 -25.36
C ALA A 135 7.05 15.82 -24.13
N HIS A 136 7.70 14.67 -24.27
CA HIS A 136 8.61 14.17 -23.26
C HIS A 136 9.96 13.80 -23.89
N ALA A 137 11.02 14.26 -23.26
CA ALA A 137 12.40 14.00 -23.64
C ALA A 137 13.12 13.36 -22.45
N LEU A 138 12.64 12.16 -22.05
CA LEU A 138 13.15 11.40 -20.92
C LEU A 138 14.24 10.44 -21.37
N ARG A 139 15.36 10.44 -20.67
CA ARG A 139 16.52 9.59 -20.95
C ARG A 139 16.56 8.34 -20.09
N TYR A 140 16.02 8.44 -18.86
CA TYR A 140 16.09 7.36 -17.88
C TYR A 140 14.77 6.62 -17.80
N PRO A 141 14.79 5.28 -17.48
CA PRO A 141 13.58 4.54 -17.24
C PRO A 141 12.95 4.94 -15.90
N HIS A 142 11.63 5.08 -15.89
CA HIS A 142 10.84 5.37 -14.69
C HIS A 142 10.05 4.13 -14.29
N ALA A 143 10.17 3.72 -13.02
CA ALA A 143 9.61 2.47 -12.54
C ALA A 143 8.07 2.51 -12.48
N VAL A 144 7.44 1.35 -12.73
CA VAL A 144 6.02 1.14 -12.49
C VAL A 144 5.76 1.18 -10.99
N ARG A 145 4.76 1.94 -10.55
CA ARG A 145 4.29 2.07 -9.18
C ARG A 145 3.17 1.06 -8.94
N GLU A 146 3.32 0.19 -7.93
CA GLU A 146 2.27 -0.76 -7.54
C GLU A 146 0.99 -0.01 -7.13
N PHE A 147 1.15 1.12 -6.43
CA PHE A 147 0.09 1.93 -5.87
C PHE A 147 0.53 3.39 -5.81
N CYS A 148 -0.27 4.29 -6.34
CA CYS A 148 -0.01 5.72 -6.32
C CYS A 148 -1.33 6.47 -6.11
N VAL A 149 -1.41 7.26 -5.06
CA VAL A 149 -2.63 7.95 -4.65
C VAL A 149 -2.49 9.45 -4.87
N GLN A 150 -3.42 10.00 -5.61
CA GLN A 150 -3.74 11.42 -5.54
C GLN A 150 -4.73 11.60 -4.39
N TYR A 151 -4.39 12.37 -3.37
CA TYR A 151 -5.22 12.52 -2.18
C TYR A 151 -5.48 13.99 -1.87
N ASN A 152 -6.73 14.44 -2.08
CA ASN A 152 -7.20 15.79 -1.78
C ASN A 152 -6.24 16.90 -2.26
N GLU A 153 -5.76 16.76 -3.48
CA GLU A 153 -4.86 17.71 -4.15
C GLU A 153 -5.34 17.98 -5.58
N SER A 154 -4.86 19.07 -6.17
CA SER A 154 -5.14 19.37 -7.58
C SER A 154 -4.36 18.41 -8.50
N ASP A 155 -4.82 18.28 -9.75
CA ASP A 155 -4.08 17.51 -10.75
C ASP A 155 -2.71 18.15 -11.01
N LEU A 156 -2.59 19.48 -10.94
CA LEU A 156 -1.33 20.21 -11.10
C LEU A 156 -0.36 19.91 -9.95
N ASP A 157 -0.83 19.96 -8.69
CA ASP A 157 0.01 19.62 -7.53
C ASP A 157 0.48 18.19 -7.59
N PHE A 158 -0.41 17.28 -8.00
CA PHE A 158 -0.10 15.86 -8.17
C PHE A 158 0.96 15.65 -9.27
N ILE A 159 0.82 16.28 -10.45
CA ILE A 159 1.83 16.25 -11.52
C ILE A 159 3.17 16.77 -11.01
N ASN A 160 3.16 17.94 -10.36
CA ASN A 160 4.38 18.59 -9.87
C ASN A 160 5.13 17.72 -8.85
N ARG A 161 4.42 17.12 -7.88
CA ARG A 161 5.10 16.28 -6.89
C ARG A 161 5.58 14.94 -7.44
N LEU A 162 4.83 14.31 -8.36
CA LEU A 162 5.28 13.08 -9.02
C LEU A 162 6.49 13.35 -9.91
N ALA A 163 6.47 14.41 -10.70
CA ALA A 163 7.61 14.85 -11.51
C ALA A 163 8.83 15.12 -10.61
N ALA A 164 8.63 15.80 -9.46
CA ALA A 164 9.69 16.04 -8.50
C ALA A 164 10.24 14.76 -7.85
N GLU A 165 9.39 13.77 -7.52
CA GLU A 165 9.83 12.45 -7.03
C GLU A 165 10.70 11.72 -8.04
N GLU A 166 10.32 11.75 -9.33
CA GLU A 166 11.07 11.15 -10.45
C GLU A 166 12.20 12.04 -10.98
N ARG A 167 12.37 13.24 -10.38
CA ARG A 167 13.38 14.23 -10.79
C ARG A 167 13.24 14.71 -12.23
N ILE A 168 12.03 14.71 -12.72
CA ILE A 168 11.64 15.25 -14.01
C ILE A 168 11.28 16.73 -13.82
N TYR A 169 11.85 17.59 -14.65
CA TYR A 169 11.45 18.98 -14.74
C TYR A 169 10.69 19.24 -16.03
N TYR A 170 9.97 20.34 -16.08
CA TYR A 170 9.29 20.75 -17.30
C TYR A 170 9.49 22.24 -17.56
N PHE A 171 9.27 22.61 -18.81
CA PHE A 171 9.30 23.99 -19.33
C PHE A 171 8.34 24.11 -20.52
N PHE A 172 8.21 25.32 -21.06
CA PHE A 172 7.32 25.60 -22.17
C PHE A 172 8.10 26.11 -23.39
N GLU A 173 7.81 25.54 -24.54
CA GLU A 173 8.27 26.01 -25.83
C GLU A 173 7.13 26.73 -26.55
N HIS A 174 7.41 27.89 -27.12
CA HIS A 174 6.42 28.72 -27.78
C HIS A 174 6.70 28.78 -29.27
N GLN A 175 5.68 28.46 -30.07
CA GLN A 175 5.67 28.60 -31.54
C GLN A 175 4.45 29.44 -31.94
N ASN A 176 4.35 29.83 -33.19
CA ASN A 176 3.19 30.62 -33.67
C ASN A 176 1.86 29.90 -33.35
N GLY A 177 1.07 30.53 -32.48
CA GLY A 177 -0.26 30.08 -32.12
C GLY A 177 -0.39 28.98 -31.08
N LYS A 178 0.71 28.39 -30.60
CA LYS A 178 0.68 27.34 -29.58
C LYS A 178 1.89 27.34 -28.63
N HIS A 179 1.74 26.74 -27.46
CA HIS A 179 2.83 26.41 -26.56
C HIS A 179 2.84 24.90 -26.34
N THR A 180 4.03 24.32 -26.26
CA THR A 180 4.26 22.89 -25.98
C THR A 180 4.84 22.74 -24.59
N LEU A 181 4.20 21.94 -23.74
CA LEU A 181 4.71 21.55 -22.42
C LEU A 181 5.73 20.42 -22.59
N VAL A 182 6.99 20.66 -22.25
CA VAL A 182 8.08 19.68 -22.42
C VAL A 182 8.54 19.17 -21.07
N PHE A 183 8.47 17.85 -20.87
CA PHE A 183 9.02 17.16 -19.70
C PHE A 183 10.40 16.57 -20.02
N SER A 184 11.37 16.78 -19.15
CA SER A 184 12.72 16.26 -19.31
C SER A 184 13.37 15.85 -17.98
N ASP A 185 14.30 14.91 -18.05
CA ASP A 185 15.12 14.42 -16.95
C ASP A 185 16.63 14.57 -17.19
N ASP A 186 17.03 15.22 -18.29
CA ASP A 186 18.44 15.42 -18.66
C ASP A 186 18.65 16.77 -19.35
N CYS A 187 19.75 17.48 -19.05
CA CYS A 187 20.08 18.74 -19.69
C CYS A 187 20.38 18.63 -21.19
N ALA A 188 20.61 17.42 -21.72
CA ALA A 188 20.81 17.21 -23.17
C ALA A 188 19.57 17.57 -24.02
N ALA A 189 18.38 17.62 -23.40
CA ALA A 189 17.13 18.01 -24.08
C ALA A 189 17.01 19.52 -24.32
N LEU A 190 17.86 20.34 -23.72
CA LEU A 190 17.80 21.79 -23.85
C LEU A 190 18.34 22.25 -25.20
N HIS A 191 17.67 23.24 -25.80
CA HIS A 191 18.09 23.81 -27.08
C HIS A 191 19.20 24.85 -26.92
N ASP A 192 20.05 24.97 -27.93
CA ASP A 192 20.98 26.07 -28.03
C ASP A 192 20.26 27.34 -28.51
N GLY A 193 20.47 28.44 -27.83
CA GLY A 193 19.85 29.74 -28.07
C GLY A 193 20.86 30.81 -28.50
N PRO A 194 20.62 32.08 -28.14
CA PRO A 194 21.41 33.19 -28.64
C PRO A 194 22.85 33.19 -28.07
N THR A 195 23.77 33.66 -28.90
CA THR A 195 25.10 34.11 -28.47
C THR A 195 25.01 35.59 -28.14
N LEU A 196 25.40 35.99 -26.93
CA LEU A 196 25.23 37.33 -26.42
C LEU A 196 26.55 37.90 -25.94
N PRO A 197 26.95 39.10 -26.44
CA PRO A 197 28.12 39.79 -25.90
C PRO A 197 27.84 40.37 -24.51
N TYR A 198 28.87 40.45 -23.68
CA TYR A 198 28.83 41.11 -22.39
C TYR A 198 29.12 42.61 -22.52
N HIS A 199 28.16 43.45 -22.14
CA HIS A 199 28.30 44.90 -22.13
C HIS A 199 27.86 45.50 -20.79
N PRO A 200 28.77 45.64 -19.81
CA PRO A 200 28.43 46.14 -18.47
C PRO A 200 28.11 47.63 -18.43
N ASP A 201 28.61 48.41 -19.41
CA ASP A 201 28.42 49.86 -19.46
C ASP A 201 27.27 50.26 -20.41
N GLN A 202 26.12 50.54 -19.80
CA GLN A 202 24.91 50.93 -20.54
C GLN A 202 25.01 52.29 -21.26
N SER A 203 26.05 53.11 -20.95
CA SER A 203 26.21 54.46 -21.53
C SER A 203 26.82 54.45 -22.93
N SER A 204 27.51 53.36 -23.30
CA SER A 204 28.23 53.25 -24.57
C SER A 204 27.59 52.34 -25.59
N SER A 205 26.55 51.55 -25.22
CA SER A 205 25.90 50.65 -26.17
C SER A 205 24.86 51.35 -27.02
N SER A 206 24.95 51.22 -28.32
CA SER A 206 23.80 51.38 -29.20
C SER A 206 22.77 50.34 -28.75
N LEU A 207 21.61 50.79 -28.26
CA LEU A 207 20.52 49.98 -27.69
C LEU A 207 19.91 48.96 -28.67
N ASP A 208 20.47 48.84 -29.86
CA ASP A 208 19.94 48.02 -30.95
C ASP A 208 20.43 46.58 -30.95
N GLU A 209 21.54 46.27 -30.25
CA GLU A 209 22.07 44.92 -30.19
C GLU A 209 21.69 44.21 -28.88
N ALA A 210 21.33 42.92 -28.98
CA ALA A 210 21.02 42.07 -27.82
C ALA A 210 22.33 41.75 -27.06
N CYS A 211 22.37 42.06 -25.76
CA CYS A 211 23.56 41.86 -24.95
C CYS A 211 23.21 41.52 -23.49
N VAL A 212 24.16 40.95 -22.77
CA VAL A 212 24.11 40.76 -21.32
C VAL A 212 24.73 41.99 -20.66
N THR A 213 23.94 42.69 -19.86
CA THR A 213 24.37 43.92 -19.17
C THR A 213 24.85 43.66 -17.73
N THR A 214 24.41 42.59 -17.13
CA THR A 214 24.83 42.18 -15.80
C THR A 214 25.09 40.68 -15.79
N PHE A 215 26.20 40.25 -15.21
CA PHE A 215 26.54 38.86 -15.00
C PHE A 215 27.14 38.71 -13.60
N LYS A 216 26.43 38.02 -12.72
CA LYS A 216 26.81 37.81 -11.32
C LYS A 216 26.99 36.32 -11.07
N ARG A 217 28.21 35.87 -10.89
CA ARG A 217 28.51 34.51 -10.46
C ARG A 217 28.29 34.37 -8.96
N ARG A 218 27.65 33.29 -8.56
CA ARG A 218 27.36 32.97 -7.17
C ARG A 218 27.77 31.54 -6.86
N GLU A 219 28.42 31.34 -5.73
CA GLU A 219 28.73 30.03 -5.15
C GLU A 219 28.09 29.96 -3.76
N SER A 220 27.45 28.87 -3.44
CA SER A 220 26.73 28.69 -2.18
C SER A 220 27.09 27.36 -1.51
N LEU A 221 27.23 27.39 -0.19
CA LEU A 221 27.38 26.17 0.59
C LEU A 221 26.13 25.33 0.50
N ARG A 222 26.27 24.05 0.16
CA ARG A 222 25.18 23.08 0.05
C ARG A 222 25.61 21.74 0.61
N LEU A 223 24.64 20.86 0.81
CA LEU A 223 24.86 19.47 1.18
C LEU A 223 25.78 18.79 0.18
N ALA A 224 26.69 17.94 0.69
CA ALA A 224 27.69 17.24 -0.13
C ALA A 224 27.50 15.71 -0.08
N GLU A 225 26.77 15.20 0.88
CA GLU A 225 26.52 13.78 1.06
C GLU A 225 25.04 13.53 1.30
N VAL A 226 24.51 12.47 0.70
CA VAL A 226 23.12 12.00 0.93
C VAL A 226 23.12 10.51 1.22
N LEU A 227 22.29 10.11 2.17
CA LEU A 227 21.98 8.72 2.48
C LEU A 227 20.48 8.53 2.54
N LEU A 228 19.97 7.64 1.72
CA LEU A 228 18.56 7.26 1.72
C LEU A 228 18.43 5.85 2.26
N LYS A 229 17.44 5.62 3.11
CA LYS A 229 17.09 4.30 3.63
C LYS A 229 15.61 4.03 3.45
N ASP A 230 15.26 2.79 3.15
CA ASP A 230 13.88 2.35 3.02
C ASP A 230 13.67 0.97 3.66
N TYR A 231 12.46 0.47 3.61
CA TYR A 231 12.08 -0.84 4.10
C TYR A 231 11.06 -1.49 3.16
N THR A 232 11.20 -2.79 2.91
CA THR A 232 10.16 -3.60 2.28
C THR A 232 9.92 -4.87 3.07
N PHE A 233 8.65 -5.19 3.34
CA PHE A 233 8.29 -6.43 4.02
C PHE A 233 8.49 -7.68 3.12
N LYS A 234 8.60 -7.50 1.80
CA LYS A 234 8.86 -8.59 0.84
C LYS A 234 10.29 -9.12 0.96
N ASP A 235 11.21 -8.29 1.40
CA ASP A 235 12.59 -8.64 1.73
C ASP A 235 13.04 -7.85 2.97
N PRO A 236 12.67 -8.28 4.18
CA PRO A 236 12.91 -7.53 5.41
C PRO A 236 14.39 -7.49 5.83
N LEU A 237 15.23 -8.34 5.24
CA LEU A 237 16.67 -8.39 5.50
C LEU A 237 17.51 -7.58 4.50
N TRP A 238 16.88 -7.09 3.44
CA TRP A 238 17.54 -6.20 2.49
C TRP A 238 17.94 -4.88 3.18
N LEU A 239 19.23 -4.51 3.09
CA LEU A 239 19.76 -3.33 3.78
C LEU A 239 19.07 -2.03 3.33
N ALA A 240 18.55 -1.99 2.10
CA ALA A 240 17.81 -0.86 1.53
C ALA A 240 18.40 0.52 1.84
N GLU A 241 19.73 0.65 1.75
CA GLU A 241 20.50 1.87 2.10
C GLU A 241 21.40 2.25 0.93
N PHE A 242 21.20 3.46 0.39
CA PHE A 242 21.96 3.98 -0.75
C PHE A 242 22.35 5.44 -0.53
N GLY A 243 23.62 5.74 -0.75
CA GLY A 243 24.17 7.09 -0.67
C GLY A 243 24.79 7.51 -1.98
N ASP A 244 24.99 8.82 -2.12
CA ASP A 244 25.82 9.43 -3.17
C ASP A 244 26.47 10.71 -2.66
N ASP A 245 27.64 11.02 -3.21
CA ASP A 245 28.45 12.19 -2.87
C ASP A 245 28.45 13.20 -4.02
N ALA A 246 28.43 14.48 -3.66
CA ALA A 246 28.60 15.56 -4.63
C ALA A 246 30.04 15.59 -5.17
N ARG A 247 30.17 15.84 -6.47
CA ARG A 247 31.47 15.90 -7.17
C ARG A 247 32.04 17.33 -7.28
N ASP A 248 31.18 18.33 -7.15
CA ASP A 248 31.41 19.75 -7.35
C ASP A 248 31.62 20.49 -6.00
N THR A 249 32.47 19.96 -5.13
CA THR A 249 32.68 20.47 -3.76
C THR A 249 33.94 21.30 -3.56
N GLU A 250 34.67 21.65 -4.62
CA GLU A 250 35.93 22.37 -4.54
C GLU A 250 35.82 23.75 -3.88
N HIS A 251 34.68 24.41 -4.00
CA HIS A 251 34.38 25.72 -3.43
C HIS A 251 34.01 25.69 -1.94
N GLN A 252 33.79 24.51 -1.35
CA GLN A 252 33.36 24.39 0.04
C GLN A 252 34.27 23.43 0.84
N PRO A 253 34.83 23.85 1.99
CA PRO A 253 35.75 23.03 2.78
C PRO A 253 35.07 21.93 3.59
N GLY A 254 33.75 22.04 3.85
CA GLY A 254 33.00 21.12 4.68
C GLY A 254 32.04 20.24 3.90
N LYS A 255 31.90 18.99 4.33
CA LYS A 255 30.87 18.08 3.85
C LYS A 255 29.69 18.13 4.79
N TYR A 256 28.52 18.47 4.24
CA TYR A 256 27.27 18.49 4.97
C TYR A 256 26.42 17.33 4.49
N PHE A 257 25.81 16.60 5.46
CA PHE A 257 25.14 15.31 5.24
C PHE A 257 23.63 15.45 5.31
N HIS A 258 22.91 14.74 4.45
CA HIS A 258 21.46 14.59 4.46
C HIS A 258 21.07 13.13 4.57
N TYR A 259 20.25 12.79 5.57
CA TYR A 259 19.63 11.48 5.74
C TYR A 259 18.14 11.57 5.57
N ASP A 260 17.55 10.61 4.82
CA ASP A 260 16.11 10.56 4.58
C ASP A 260 15.59 9.13 4.77
N PHE A 261 14.51 9.00 5.53
CA PHE A 261 13.74 7.78 5.74
C PHE A 261 12.25 8.11 5.86
N PRO A 262 11.38 7.46 5.08
CA PRO A 262 11.62 6.48 4.02
C PRO A 262 12.17 7.13 2.74
N GLY A 263 13.11 6.43 2.06
CA GLY A 263 13.72 6.88 0.81
C GLY A 263 12.83 6.73 -0.42
N ARG A 264 11.70 6.05 -0.29
CA ARG A 264 10.65 5.83 -1.30
C ARG A 264 11.08 4.99 -2.50
N PHE A 265 11.92 3.99 -2.28
CA PHE A 265 12.37 3.03 -3.28
C PHE A 265 12.17 1.59 -2.77
N LYS A 266 12.02 0.63 -3.71
CA LYS A 266 11.80 -0.78 -3.39
C LYS A 266 12.74 -1.72 -4.16
N SER A 267 13.72 -1.16 -4.88
CA SER A 267 14.78 -1.92 -5.56
C SER A 267 16.12 -1.18 -5.46
N THR A 268 17.20 -1.91 -5.67
CA THR A 268 18.59 -1.40 -5.64
C THR A 268 18.82 -0.35 -6.74
N GLU A 269 18.30 -0.57 -7.94
CA GLU A 269 18.49 0.31 -9.09
C GLU A 269 17.83 1.67 -8.85
N VAL A 270 16.57 1.64 -8.35
CA VAL A 270 15.82 2.85 -8.01
C VAL A 270 16.48 3.57 -6.85
N GLY A 271 16.91 2.86 -5.80
CA GLY A 271 17.57 3.47 -4.63
C GLY A 271 18.86 4.22 -4.99
N LYS A 272 19.71 3.62 -5.82
CA LYS A 272 20.93 4.26 -6.33
C LYS A 272 20.63 5.50 -7.17
N SER A 273 19.63 5.41 -8.05
CA SER A 273 19.21 6.54 -8.87
C SER A 273 18.64 7.67 -8.03
N PHE A 274 17.82 7.35 -7.04
CA PHE A 274 17.22 8.34 -6.13
C PHE A 274 18.27 9.03 -5.27
N ALA A 275 19.29 8.34 -4.76
CA ALA A 275 20.37 8.96 -4.00
C ALA A 275 21.13 9.98 -4.87
N ARG A 276 21.52 9.59 -6.10
CA ARG A 276 22.19 10.49 -7.05
C ARG A 276 21.33 11.69 -7.42
N TRP A 277 20.06 11.49 -7.71
CA TRP A 277 19.17 12.60 -8.07
C TRP A 277 18.85 13.50 -6.87
N ARG A 278 18.82 12.94 -5.66
CA ARG A 278 18.61 13.70 -4.44
C ARG A 278 19.75 14.70 -4.20
N ILE A 279 20.99 14.26 -4.31
CA ILE A 279 22.13 15.16 -4.11
C ILE A 279 22.16 16.25 -5.20
N GLN A 280 21.86 15.93 -6.46
CA GLN A 280 21.74 16.91 -7.54
C GLN A 280 20.69 17.97 -7.23
N ALA A 281 19.48 17.56 -6.80
CA ALA A 281 18.40 18.49 -6.47
C ALA A 281 18.73 19.40 -5.27
N LEU A 282 19.40 18.86 -4.25
CA LEU A 282 19.82 19.62 -3.06
C LEU A 282 20.96 20.61 -3.36
N ARG A 283 21.54 20.54 -4.55
CA ARG A 283 22.64 21.39 -5.02
C ARG A 283 22.30 22.24 -6.24
N ASN A 284 21.03 22.28 -6.67
CA ASN A 284 20.61 23.07 -7.84
C ASN A 284 21.13 24.49 -7.87
N ASP A 285 21.19 25.13 -6.71
CA ASP A 285 21.57 26.51 -6.51
C ASP A 285 22.97 26.68 -5.91
N ALA A 286 23.78 25.59 -5.88
CA ALA A 286 25.18 25.68 -5.46
C ALA A 286 26.00 26.67 -6.36
N HIS A 287 25.73 26.61 -7.65
CA HIS A 287 26.39 27.42 -8.69
C HIS A 287 25.41 28.33 -9.45
N GLN A 288 24.24 28.64 -8.86
CA GLN A 288 23.24 29.46 -9.52
C GLN A 288 23.69 30.90 -9.58
N SER A 289 23.76 31.41 -10.79
CA SER A 289 24.21 32.77 -11.14
C SER A 289 23.03 33.60 -11.66
N GLU A 290 23.15 34.91 -11.70
CA GLU A 290 22.10 35.84 -12.09
C GLU A 290 22.62 36.81 -13.15
N GLY A 291 21.77 37.22 -14.07
CA GLY A 291 22.08 38.17 -15.12
C GLY A 291 20.94 39.11 -15.49
N ALA A 292 21.28 40.17 -16.19
CA ALA A 292 20.31 41.04 -16.84
C ALA A 292 20.69 41.23 -18.30
N SER A 293 19.66 41.40 -19.18
CA SER A 293 19.80 41.51 -20.63
C SER A 293 18.66 42.32 -21.22
N ASN A 294 18.82 42.81 -22.43
CA ASN A 294 17.77 43.36 -23.27
C ASN A 294 17.25 42.32 -24.29
N CYS A 295 17.64 41.07 -24.19
CA CYS A 295 17.24 39.96 -25.07
C CYS A 295 16.00 39.26 -24.53
N PRO A 296 14.83 39.31 -25.21
CA PRO A 296 13.61 38.64 -24.76
C PRO A 296 13.64 37.14 -25.05
N ALA A 297 14.58 36.61 -25.82
CA ALA A 297 14.66 35.18 -26.17
C ALA A 297 15.24 34.30 -25.07
N LEU A 298 15.74 34.90 -23.97
CA LEU A 298 16.23 34.16 -22.81
C LEU A 298 15.06 33.52 -22.02
N GLN A 299 14.95 32.20 -22.04
CA GLN A 299 13.85 31.48 -21.39
C GLN A 299 14.34 30.12 -20.83
N PRO A 300 13.67 29.57 -19.82
CA PRO A 300 13.92 28.19 -19.37
C PRO A 300 13.77 27.21 -20.53
N GLY A 301 14.64 26.19 -20.58
CA GLY A 301 14.70 25.25 -21.71
C GLY A 301 15.70 25.63 -22.79
N VAL A 302 16.31 26.82 -22.70
CA VAL A 302 17.30 27.34 -23.66
C VAL A 302 18.63 27.55 -22.98
N ARG A 303 19.72 27.28 -23.71
CA ARG A 303 21.10 27.67 -23.34
C ARG A 303 21.45 28.94 -24.09
N PHE A 304 22.21 29.83 -23.47
CA PHE A 304 22.84 30.94 -24.16
C PHE A 304 24.36 30.83 -24.10
N THR A 305 25.05 31.39 -25.07
CA THR A 305 26.52 31.52 -25.07
C THR A 305 26.89 32.93 -24.71
N LEU A 306 27.74 33.11 -23.68
CA LEU A 306 28.27 34.40 -23.31
C LEU A 306 29.62 34.62 -24.06
N GLU A 307 29.80 35.82 -24.58
CA GLU A 307 31.02 36.24 -25.23
C GLU A 307 31.51 37.61 -24.71
N ASN A 308 32.78 37.93 -24.94
CA ASN A 308 33.38 39.21 -24.61
C ASN A 308 33.40 39.56 -23.11
N HIS A 309 33.26 38.55 -22.23
CA HIS A 309 33.43 38.78 -20.81
C HIS A 309 34.93 38.84 -20.46
N PRO A 310 35.38 39.80 -19.60
CA PRO A 310 36.81 39.98 -19.25
C PRO A 310 37.46 38.70 -18.66
N LEU A 311 36.69 37.87 -17.96
CA LEU A 311 37.15 36.56 -17.51
C LEU A 311 36.83 35.51 -18.58
N GLU A 312 37.86 35.04 -19.27
CA GLU A 312 37.75 34.10 -20.40
C GLU A 312 36.98 32.82 -20.04
N THR A 313 37.12 32.33 -18.81
CA THR A 313 36.47 31.13 -18.31
C THR A 313 34.94 31.26 -18.25
N LEU A 314 34.39 32.46 -18.31
CA LEU A 314 32.93 32.69 -18.31
C LEU A 314 32.37 32.81 -19.73
N ASN A 315 33.20 32.94 -20.76
CA ASN A 315 32.82 32.93 -22.17
C ASN A 315 32.50 31.49 -22.62
N THR A 316 31.36 30.99 -22.15
CA THR A 316 30.92 29.63 -22.40
C THR A 316 29.39 29.57 -22.45
N ARG A 317 28.88 28.34 -22.62
CA ARG A 317 27.41 28.08 -22.59
C ARG A 317 26.88 28.00 -21.17
N TRP A 318 25.68 28.55 -20.99
CA TRP A 318 24.94 28.58 -19.73
C TRP A 318 23.49 28.16 -20.00
N GLN A 319 22.88 27.43 -19.09
CA GLN A 319 21.45 27.09 -19.19
C GLN A 319 20.62 27.98 -18.28
N ILE A 320 19.49 28.44 -18.80
CA ILE A 320 18.56 29.32 -18.11
C ILE A 320 17.59 28.45 -17.29
N THR A 321 17.49 28.74 -15.99
CA THR A 321 16.59 28.04 -15.07
C THR A 321 15.35 28.86 -14.74
N GLN A 322 15.46 30.20 -14.82
CA GLN A 322 14.41 31.16 -14.56
C GLN A 322 14.62 32.40 -15.41
N ALA A 323 13.55 33.00 -15.88
CA ALA A 323 13.58 34.30 -16.57
C ALA A 323 12.38 35.17 -16.15
N ASN A 324 12.65 36.45 -15.92
CA ASN A 324 11.67 37.48 -15.63
C ASN A 324 11.84 38.59 -16.66
N HIS A 325 10.83 38.78 -17.51
CA HIS A 325 10.83 39.81 -18.53
C HIS A 325 9.84 40.90 -18.17
N SER A 326 10.25 42.15 -18.38
CA SER A 326 9.34 43.31 -18.33
C SER A 326 9.47 44.13 -19.61
N GLY A 327 8.36 44.52 -20.13
CA GLY A 327 8.30 45.39 -21.32
C GLY A 327 7.37 46.55 -21.09
N GLN A 328 7.75 47.73 -21.61
CA GLN A 328 6.93 48.95 -21.56
C GLN A 328 6.85 49.56 -22.95
N GLN A 329 5.65 49.96 -23.35
CA GLN A 329 5.35 50.59 -24.61
C GLN A 329 4.49 51.84 -24.36
N PRO A 330 5.09 52.91 -23.79
CA PRO A 330 4.33 54.12 -23.37
C PRO A 330 3.53 54.78 -24.45
N GLN A 331 3.99 54.73 -25.71
CA GLN A 331 3.30 55.28 -26.87
C GLN A 331 1.98 54.59 -27.22
N ALA A 332 1.63 53.46 -26.58
CA ALA A 332 0.33 52.82 -26.68
C ALA A 332 -0.80 53.66 -26.06
N LEU A 333 -0.48 54.63 -25.22
CA LEU A 333 -1.41 55.52 -24.54
C LEU A 333 -1.45 56.87 -25.27
N GLU A 334 -2.62 57.31 -25.67
CA GLU A 334 -2.83 58.62 -26.32
C GLU A 334 -2.44 59.80 -25.41
N SER A 335 -2.49 59.63 -24.09
CA SER A 335 -2.11 60.67 -23.13
C SER A 335 -0.61 60.92 -23.01
N ASN A 336 0.23 60.03 -23.61
CA ASN A 336 1.67 60.11 -23.45
C ASN A 336 2.37 60.80 -24.64
N THR A 337 2.57 62.11 -24.55
CA THR A 337 3.14 62.96 -25.61
C THR A 337 4.68 63.12 -25.55
N GLY A 338 5.41 62.44 -24.67
CA GLY A 338 6.84 62.70 -24.50
C GLY A 338 7.66 61.58 -23.83
N GLY A 339 7.26 60.34 -23.95
CA GLY A 339 7.87 59.21 -23.24
C GLY A 339 9.17 58.65 -23.84
N THR A 340 9.85 57.86 -23.09
CA THR A 340 10.90 56.95 -23.53
C THR A 340 10.34 55.96 -24.56
N GLY A 341 11.12 55.56 -25.58
CA GLY A 341 10.68 54.50 -26.54
C GLY A 341 10.34 53.16 -25.87
N THR A 342 9.84 52.23 -26.66
CA THR A 342 9.56 50.83 -26.18
C THR A 342 10.84 50.20 -25.68
N ILE A 343 10.78 49.61 -24.51
CA ILE A 343 11.92 48.91 -23.88
C ILE A 343 11.52 47.54 -23.42
N VAL A 344 12.45 46.61 -23.41
CA VAL A 344 12.33 45.27 -22.79
C VAL A 344 13.56 45.02 -21.92
N THR A 345 13.34 44.46 -20.76
CA THR A 345 14.37 44.05 -19.81
C THR A 345 14.16 42.63 -19.37
N SER A 346 15.19 41.82 -19.35
CA SER A 346 15.18 40.42 -18.95
C SER A 346 16.13 40.23 -17.77
N GLN A 347 15.62 39.76 -16.67
CA GLN A 347 16.41 39.27 -15.54
C GLN A 347 16.35 37.76 -15.52
N PHE A 348 17.45 37.08 -15.41
CA PHE A 348 17.46 35.62 -15.51
C PHE A 348 18.46 35.00 -14.55
N ALA A 349 18.10 33.78 -14.09
CA ALA A 349 18.99 32.91 -13.34
C ALA A 349 19.46 31.76 -14.23
N PHE A 350 20.70 31.35 -14.05
CA PHE A 350 21.35 30.36 -14.90
C PHE A 350 22.35 29.52 -14.12
N ILE A 351 22.68 28.35 -14.65
CA ILE A 351 23.67 27.41 -14.13
C ILE A 351 24.57 26.93 -15.26
N PRO A 352 25.69 26.24 -14.98
CA PRO A 352 26.55 25.65 -16.02
C PRO A 352 25.75 24.76 -16.97
N HIS A 353 26.10 24.76 -18.25
CA HIS A 353 25.34 24.09 -19.33
C HIS A 353 25.28 22.58 -19.22
N ASP A 354 26.25 21.97 -18.52
CA ASP A 354 26.41 20.52 -18.34
C ASP A 354 25.83 20.00 -17.03
N GLN A 355 25.34 20.87 -16.17
CA GLN A 355 24.65 20.51 -14.95
C GLN A 355 23.17 20.26 -15.23
N THR A 356 22.66 19.07 -14.90
CA THR A 356 21.20 18.81 -14.98
C THR A 356 20.48 19.39 -13.77
N TRP A 357 19.60 20.36 -14.02
CA TRP A 357 18.69 20.87 -12.99
C TRP A 357 17.68 19.81 -12.57
N ARG A 358 17.39 19.71 -11.26
CA ARG A 358 16.44 18.74 -10.69
C ARG A 358 15.43 19.44 -9.80
N PRO A 359 14.12 19.18 -9.93
CA PRO A 359 13.15 19.77 -9.01
C PRO A 359 13.39 19.28 -7.58
N ALA A 360 13.24 20.19 -6.61
CA ALA A 360 13.21 19.82 -5.19
C ALA A 360 11.98 18.95 -4.91
N LEU A 361 12.10 18.01 -3.96
CA LEU A 361 10.93 17.24 -3.52
C LEU A 361 9.86 18.15 -2.96
N LEU A 362 8.65 17.95 -3.42
CA LEU A 362 7.46 18.61 -2.89
C LEU A 362 6.83 17.77 -1.77
N PRO A 363 6.20 18.43 -0.77
CA PRO A 363 5.48 17.73 0.27
C PRO A 363 4.37 16.85 -0.32
N LYS A 364 4.32 15.59 0.11
CA LYS A 364 3.24 14.68 -0.23
C LYS A 364 2.05 14.96 0.69
N PRO A 365 0.80 14.93 0.19
CA PRO A 365 -0.37 14.99 1.06
C PRO A 365 -0.28 13.90 2.13
N ARG A 366 -0.67 14.24 3.35
CA ARG A 366 -0.69 13.31 4.47
C ARG A 366 -2.13 12.96 4.82
N ILE A 367 -2.34 11.70 5.14
CA ILE A 367 -3.59 11.23 5.73
C ILE A 367 -3.37 11.17 7.24
N ASP A 368 -4.01 12.08 7.95
CA ASP A 368 -3.95 12.14 9.40
C ASP A 368 -5.07 11.28 9.98
N GLY A 369 -4.70 10.22 10.72
CA GLY A 369 -5.61 9.29 11.37
C GLY A 369 -6.13 8.17 10.46
N ALA A 370 -6.86 7.26 11.10
CA ALA A 370 -7.38 6.07 10.46
C ALA A 370 -8.61 6.35 9.57
N GLN A 371 -8.78 5.55 8.54
CA GLN A 371 -9.92 5.63 7.62
C GLN A 371 -10.67 4.31 7.56
N ILE A 372 -11.95 4.38 7.23
CA ILE A 372 -12.78 3.22 6.97
C ILE A 372 -12.68 2.84 5.49
N ALA A 373 -12.54 1.53 5.24
CA ALA A 373 -12.59 0.95 3.91
C ALA A 373 -13.35 -0.38 3.92
N ILE A 374 -13.82 -0.79 2.75
CA ILE A 374 -14.55 -2.06 2.57
C ILE A 374 -13.66 -3.04 1.82
N VAL A 375 -13.51 -4.25 2.34
CA VAL A 375 -12.75 -5.33 1.69
C VAL A 375 -13.42 -5.71 0.38
N THR A 376 -12.63 -5.86 -0.68
CA THR A 376 -13.09 -6.19 -2.02
C THR A 376 -12.39 -7.42 -2.58
N GLY A 377 -12.96 -7.99 -3.64
CA GLY A 377 -12.42 -9.13 -4.35
C GLY A 377 -13.30 -9.50 -5.54
N PRO A 378 -12.95 -10.57 -6.29
CA PRO A 378 -13.78 -11.09 -7.35
C PRO A 378 -15.18 -11.45 -6.86
N ALA A 379 -16.21 -11.24 -7.68
CA ALA A 379 -17.62 -11.44 -7.30
C ALA A 379 -17.96 -12.87 -6.84
N THR A 380 -17.14 -13.86 -7.19
CA THR A 380 -17.34 -15.28 -6.82
C THR A 380 -16.64 -15.66 -5.52
N GLU A 381 -15.86 -14.76 -4.91
CA GLU A 381 -15.04 -15.05 -3.74
C GLU A 381 -15.57 -14.32 -2.48
N GLU A 382 -15.68 -15.07 -1.39
CA GLU A 382 -15.95 -14.51 -0.06
C GLU A 382 -14.66 -14.13 0.68
N ILE A 383 -13.55 -14.80 0.38
CA ILE A 383 -12.24 -14.58 0.97
C ILE A 383 -11.25 -14.46 -0.18
N PHE A 384 -10.64 -13.28 -0.30
CA PHE A 384 -9.66 -13.00 -1.33
C PHE A 384 -8.38 -12.41 -0.71
N CYS A 385 -7.31 -13.19 -0.69
CA CYS A 385 -6.02 -12.79 -0.13
C CYS A 385 -4.86 -13.39 -0.92
N ASP A 386 -3.67 -12.84 -0.71
CA ASP A 386 -2.43 -13.41 -1.24
C ASP A 386 -1.71 -14.28 -0.20
N GLU A 387 -0.49 -14.74 -0.54
CA GLU A 387 0.37 -15.58 0.30
C GLU A 387 0.80 -14.91 1.62
N PHE A 388 0.72 -13.60 1.73
CA PHE A 388 1.02 -12.82 2.95
C PHE A 388 -0.24 -12.52 3.77
N GLY A 389 -1.41 -13.02 3.38
CA GLY A 389 -2.69 -12.70 4.02
C GLY A 389 -3.13 -11.25 3.82
N ARG A 390 -2.62 -10.57 2.79
CA ARG A 390 -3.05 -9.22 2.41
C ARG A 390 -4.40 -9.28 1.71
N VAL A 391 -5.15 -8.20 1.81
CA VAL A 391 -6.45 -8.06 1.15
C VAL A 391 -6.51 -6.77 0.34
N LYS A 392 -7.48 -6.65 -0.53
CA LYS A 392 -7.77 -5.44 -1.28
C LYS A 392 -8.99 -4.76 -0.70
N VAL A 393 -9.03 -3.42 -0.80
CA VAL A 393 -10.12 -2.63 -0.24
C VAL A 393 -10.57 -1.53 -1.19
N ARG A 394 -11.80 -1.06 -1.01
CA ARG A 394 -12.30 0.17 -1.58
C ARG A 394 -12.36 1.23 -0.49
N PHE A 395 -11.63 2.33 -0.69
CA PHE A 395 -11.75 3.51 0.16
C PHE A 395 -13.04 4.26 -0.14
N LEU A 396 -13.68 4.84 0.88
CA LEU A 396 -14.97 5.54 0.72
C LEU A 396 -14.87 6.82 -0.12
N TRP A 397 -13.70 7.43 -0.17
CA TRP A 397 -13.43 8.61 -1.00
C TRP A 397 -13.09 8.26 -2.47
N ASP A 398 -12.81 7.01 -2.79
CA ASP A 398 -12.54 6.61 -4.19
C ASP A 398 -13.84 6.59 -5.00
N ARG A 399 -13.90 7.47 -6.00
CA ARG A 399 -15.04 7.66 -6.90
C ARG A 399 -14.92 6.85 -8.20
N SER A 400 -13.92 6.00 -8.34
CA SER A 400 -13.72 5.16 -9.54
C SER A 400 -14.87 4.18 -9.80
N GLY A 401 -15.65 3.87 -8.77
CA GLY A 401 -16.74 2.88 -8.83
C GLY A 401 -16.28 1.43 -8.83
N ARG A 402 -14.96 1.16 -8.73
CA ARG A 402 -14.40 -0.19 -8.67
C ARG A 402 -14.75 -0.84 -7.33
N THR A 403 -15.35 -2.02 -7.38
CA THR A 403 -15.76 -2.80 -6.20
C THR A 403 -15.21 -4.23 -6.22
N ASP A 404 -14.32 -4.51 -7.15
CA ASP A 404 -13.67 -5.79 -7.39
C ASP A 404 -12.20 -5.81 -6.93
N ASP A 405 -11.44 -6.76 -7.42
CA ASP A 405 -10.00 -6.90 -7.13
C ASP A 405 -9.11 -5.84 -7.79
N SER A 406 -9.68 -4.90 -8.56
CA SER A 406 -8.99 -3.75 -9.13
C SER A 406 -9.11 -2.46 -8.29
N SER A 407 -9.74 -2.51 -7.11
CA SER A 407 -10.04 -1.32 -6.30
C SER A 407 -8.83 -0.75 -5.55
N SER A 408 -7.86 -1.58 -5.16
CA SER A 408 -6.61 -1.13 -4.51
C SER A 408 -5.44 -2.07 -4.79
N CYS A 409 -4.26 -1.72 -4.24
CA CYS A 409 -3.17 -2.67 -4.08
C CYS A 409 -3.50 -3.72 -3.00
N TRP A 410 -2.63 -4.71 -2.85
CA TRP A 410 -2.64 -5.61 -1.72
C TRP A 410 -2.19 -4.89 -0.44
N ILE A 411 -3.05 -4.88 0.59
CA ILE A 411 -2.83 -4.18 1.86
C ILE A 411 -2.61 -5.18 2.97
N ARG A 412 -1.51 -5.02 3.73
CA ARG A 412 -1.21 -5.88 4.88
C ARG A 412 -2.25 -5.72 5.98
N VAL A 413 -2.56 -6.83 6.65
CA VAL A 413 -3.49 -6.87 7.78
C VAL A 413 -2.70 -7.10 9.07
N SER A 414 -2.82 -6.19 10.03
CA SER A 414 -2.29 -6.38 11.37
C SER A 414 -3.02 -7.54 12.05
N GLN A 415 -2.26 -8.42 12.68
CA GLN A 415 -2.77 -9.56 13.43
C GLN A 415 -2.41 -9.36 14.91
N PRO A 416 -3.22 -9.84 15.86
CA PRO A 416 -2.94 -9.71 17.29
C PRO A 416 -1.62 -10.38 17.71
N TRP A 417 -1.18 -11.39 16.97
CA TRP A 417 0.05 -12.13 17.22
C TRP A 417 0.61 -12.66 15.89
N ALA A 418 1.86 -12.34 15.58
CA ALA A 418 2.48 -12.68 14.30
C ALA A 418 3.95 -13.09 14.52
N GLY A 419 4.24 -14.36 14.45
CA GLY A 419 5.57 -14.94 14.46
C GLY A 419 5.85 -15.78 13.21
N PRO A 420 7.06 -16.35 13.05
CA PRO A 420 7.41 -17.15 11.89
C PRO A 420 6.60 -18.46 11.87
N ARG A 421 5.48 -18.47 11.16
CA ARG A 421 4.49 -19.55 11.00
C ARG A 421 3.72 -19.92 12.28
N TRP A 422 3.68 -19.04 13.27
CA TRP A 422 2.84 -19.18 14.45
C TRP A 422 2.21 -17.85 14.83
N GLY A 423 1.11 -17.88 15.55
CA GLY A 423 0.37 -16.69 15.96
C GLY A 423 -1.14 -16.83 15.72
N MET A 424 -1.81 -15.68 15.63
CA MET A 424 -3.24 -15.60 15.33
C MET A 424 -3.43 -15.02 13.94
N SER A 425 -4.14 -15.72 13.07
CA SER A 425 -4.45 -15.26 11.71
C SER A 425 -5.93 -15.35 11.42
N ALA A 426 -6.54 -14.22 11.07
CA ALA A 426 -7.91 -14.16 10.60
C ALA A 426 -8.01 -13.17 9.44
N VAL A 427 -8.15 -13.67 8.21
CA VAL A 427 -8.24 -12.85 7.01
C VAL A 427 -9.60 -12.15 6.96
N PRO A 428 -9.66 -10.81 6.76
CA PRO A 428 -10.91 -10.11 6.51
C PRO A 428 -11.58 -10.61 5.24
N ARG A 429 -12.91 -10.79 5.28
CA ARG A 429 -13.67 -11.27 4.12
C ARG A 429 -14.15 -10.10 3.26
N VAL A 430 -14.46 -10.38 2.00
CA VAL A 430 -15.11 -9.43 1.08
C VAL A 430 -16.40 -8.89 1.71
N GLY A 431 -16.56 -7.56 1.68
CA GLY A 431 -17.68 -6.86 2.32
C GLY A 431 -17.44 -6.47 3.80
N HIS A 432 -16.38 -6.95 4.45
CA HIS A 432 -16.05 -6.50 5.80
C HIS A 432 -15.56 -5.05 5.80
N GLU A 433 -15.99 -4.31 6.81
CA GLU A 433 -15.46 -2.99 7.11
C GLU A 433 -14.15 -3.10 7.90
N VAL A 434 -13.12 -2.41 7.43
CA VAL A 434 -11.78 -2.42 8.02
C VAL A 434 -11.31 -1.00 8.32
N ILE A 435 -10.48 -0.90 9.35
CA ILE A 435 -9.82 0.34 9.76
C ILE A 435 -8.43 0.34 9.14
N VAL A 436 -8.15 1.33 8.29
CA VAL A 436 -6.89 1.47 7.57
C VAL A 436 -6.12 2.66 8.12
N GLU A 437 -4.89 2.45 8.51
CA GLU A 437 -3.90 3.47 8.88
C GLU A 437 -2.87 3.59 7.76
N PHE A 438 -2.14 4.70 7.73
CA PHE A 438 -1.14 4.99 6.70
C PHE A 438 0.22 5.22 7.35
N LEU A 439 1.22 4.40 7.00
CA LEU A 439 2.55 4.51 7.58
C LEU A 439 3.15 5.90 7.32
N ASN A 440 3.50 6.61 8.36
CA ASN A 440 3.96 8.01 8.33
C ASN A 440 2.95 8.99 7.68
N GLY A 441 1.67 8.63 7.61
CA GLY A 441 0.65 9.40 6.92
C GLY A 441 0.75 9.34 5.38
N ASP A 442 1.60 8.47 4.81
CA ASP A 442 1.78 8.35 3.35
C ASP A 442 0.60 7.61 2.71
N PRO A 443 -0.21 8.28 1.84
CA PRO A 443 -1.33 7.66 1.15
C PRO A 443 -0.99 6.37 0.39
N ASP A 444 0.27 6.21 -0.04
CA ASP A 444 0.74 5.04 -0.79
C ASP A 444 1.18 3.88 0.12
N GLN A 445 1.10 4.03 1.46
CA GLN A 445 1.54 3.03 2.44
C GLN A 445 0.42 2.61 3.42
N PRO A 446 -0.73 2.12 2.93
CA PRO A 446 -1.83 1.70 3.77
C PRO A 446 -1.51 0.40 4.53
N VAL A 447 -2.05 0.27 5.75
CA VAL A 447 -2.05 -0.95 6.55
C VAL A 447 -3.37 -1.07 7.30
N ILE A 448 -4.01 -2.24 7.26
CA ILE A 448 -5.22 -2.51 8.03
C ILE A 448 -4.82 -2.82 9.47
N ILE A 449 -5.33 -2.02 10.42
CA ILE A 449 -5.03 -2.12 11.84
C ILE A 449 -6.19 -2.70 12.66
N GLY A 450 -7.40 -2.78 12.08
CA GLY A 450 -8.57 -3.26 12.78
C GLY A 450 -9.75 -3.55 11.88
N ARG A 451 -10.84 -3.98 12.51
CA ARG A 451 -12.13 -4.27 11.89
C ARG A 451 -13.22 -3.71 12.78
N THR A 452 -14.34 -3.36 12.18
CA THR A 452 -15.50 -2.86 12.92
C THR A 452 -16.79 -3.47 12.38
N TYR A 453 -17.79 -3.51 13.23
CA TYR A 453 -19.14 -3.89 12.84
C TYR A 453 -19.93 -2.68 12.37
N HIS A 454 -20.95 -2.90 11.57
CA HIS A 454 -21.86 -1.85 11.08
C HIS A 454 -23.30 -2.38 10.97
N ALA A 455 -24.24 -1.54 10.58
CA ALA A 455 -25.67 -1.86 10.63
C ALA A 455 -26.09 -3.13 9.86
N SER A 456 -25.36 -3.53 8.80
CA SER A 456 -25.61 -4.75 8.04
C SER A 456 -24.63 -5.89 8.35
N ASN A 457 -23.67 -5.68 9.23
CA ASN A 457 -22.71 -6.68 9.69
C ASN A 457 -22.60 -6.56 11.22
N LEU A 458 -23.56 -7.15 11.94
CA LEU A 458 -23.70 -7.05 13.39
C LEU A 458 -22.74 -8.02 14.11
N PRO A 459 -22.32 -7.72 15.36
CA PRO A 459 -21.54 -8.63 16.18
C PRO A 459 -22.31 -9.94 16.49
N PRO A 460 -21.58 -11.01 16.87
CA PRO A 460 -22.22 -12.23 17.38
C PRO A 460 -23.14 -11.92 18.57
N GLY A 461 -24.30 -12.61 18.64
CA GLY A 461 -25.28 -12.37 19.69
C GLY A 461 -26.26 -11.22 19.40
N LYS A 462 -27.19 -11.01 20.29
CA LYS A 462 -28.21 -9.94 20.19
C LYS A 462 -27.94 -8.85 21.24
N LEU A 463 -27.04 -7.95 20.94
CA LEU A 463 -26.78 -6.81 21.82
C LEU A 463 -28.01 -5.89 21.91
N PRO A 464 -28.27 -5.28 23.09
CA PRO A 464 -27.50 -5.35 24.33
C PRO A 464 -27.81 -6.56 25.23
N GLY A 465 -28.69 -7.47 24.82
CA GLY A 465 -29.12 -8.61 25.64
C GLY A 465 -28.00 -9.61 25.96
N THR A 466 -27.00 -9.74 25.11
CA THR A 466 -25.85 -10.65 25.27
C THR A 466 -24.58 -9.91 25.64
N LYS A 467 -24.67 -8.81 26.37
CA LYS A 467 -23.53 -7.94 26.73
C LYS A 467 -22.47 -8.62 27.63
N THR A 468 -22.87 -9.69 28.32
CA THR A 468 -22.00 -10.49 29.19
C THR A 468 -21.24 -11.58 28.42
N GLN A 469 -21.53 -11.75 27.11
CA GLN A 469 -20.88 -12.75 26.29
C GLN A 469 -19.63 -12.20 25.60
N MET A 470 -18.55 -12.98 25.63
CA MET A 470 -17.41 -12.87 24.74
C MET A 470 -17.42 -14.04 23.76
N SER A 471 -17.35 -13.77 22.44
CA SER A 471 -17.41 -14.82 21.43
C SER A 471 -16.29 -14.67 20.39
N ILE A 472 -15.63 -15.79 20.05
CA ILE A 472 -14.80 -15.96 18.86
C ILE A 472 -15.55 -16.90 17.95
N ARG A 473 -16.23 -16.34 16.95
CA ARG A 473 -17.10 -17.10 16.05
C ARG A 473 -16.63 -16.96 14.60
N SER A 474 -16.42 -18.08 13.92
CA SER A 474 -16.15 -18.14 12.49
C SER A 474 -17.46 -18.36 11.70
N GLN A 475 -17.35 -18.35 10.38
CA GLN A 475 -18.43 -18.72 9.48
C GLN A 475 -17.91 -19.67 8.41
N THR A 476 -18.73 -20.66 8.05
CA THR A 476 -18.40 -21.60 6.98
C THR A 476 -18.26 -20.87 5.65
N HIS A 477 -17.16 -21.13 4.92
CA HIS A 477 -16.91 -20.54 3.60
C HIS A 477 -17.89 -21.12 2.57
N LYS A 478 -18.55 -20.24 1.83
CA LYS A 478 -19.55 -20.59 0.81
C LYS A 478 -20.65 -21.54 1.33
N GLY A 479 -21.04 -21.38 2.59
CA GLY A 479 -22.05 -22.22 3.21
C GLY A 479 -22.57 -21.65 4.53
N GLU A 480 -23.58 -22.34 5.09
CA GLU A 480 -24.11 -22.01 6.41
C GLU A 480 -23.40 -22.82 7.51
N GLY A 481 -23.34 -22.26 8.70
CA GLY A 481 -22.70 -22.86 9.87
C GLY A 481 -21.50 -22.07 10.40
N PHE A 482 -20.97 -22.52 11.54
CA PHE A 482 -19.91 -21.78 12.25
C PHE A 482 -19.14 -22.69 13.20
N ASN A 483 -17.95 -22.28 13.61
CA ASN A 483 -17.28 -22.78 14.81
C ASN A 483 -17.23 -21.62 15.82
N GLU A 484 -17.35 -21.95 17.11
CA GLU A 484 -17.45 -20.92 18.15
C GLU A 484 -16.74 -21.33 19.43
N LEU A 485 -16.02 -20.40 20.03
CA LEU A 485 -15.61 -20.40 21.43
C LEU A 485 -16.30 -19.19 22.08
N ARG A 486 -17.19 -19.46 23.06
CA ARG A 486 -17.97 -18.44 23.74
C ARG A 486 -17.82 -18.57 25.24
N PHE A 487 -17.69 -17.44 25.91
CA PHE A 487 -17.75 -17.28 27.34
C PHE A 487 -19.02 -16.52 27.69
N GLU A 488 -19.80 -17.03 28.64
CA GLU A 488 -20.91 -16.34 29.29
C GLU A 488 -20.48 -16.01 30.72
N ASP A 489 -20.50 -14.71 31.08
CA ASP A 489 -20.06 -14.23 32.38
C ASP A 489 -21.23 -13.71 33.25
N GLU A 490 -22.49 -13.94 32.87
CA GLU A 490 -23.63 -13.58 33.70
C GLU A 490 -23.64 -14.44 34.96
N LYS A 491 -23.71 -13.77 36.12
CA LYS A 491 -23.68 -14.44 37.44
C LYS A 491 -24.74 -15.53 37.59
N GLY A 492 -24.31 -16.76 37.81
CA GLY A 492 -25.17 -17.94 37.95
C GLY A 492 -25.60 -18.57 36.63
N GLN A 493 -25.03 -18.06 35.49
CA GLN A 493 -25.21 -18.62 34.15
C GLN A 493 -23.87 -18.78 33.42
N GLU A 494 -22.78 -18.75 34.19
CA GLU A 494 -21.42 -18.83 33.63
C GLU A 494 -21.25 -20.10 32.79
N GLU A 495 -20.79 -19.94 31.55
CA GLU A 495 -20.62 -21.04 30.61
C GLU A 495 -19.38 -20.86 29.73
N LEU A 496 -18.63 -21.91 29.54
CA LEU A 496 -17.68 -22.04 28.41
C LEU A 496 -18.29 -22.96 27.36
N TYR A 497 -18.70 -22.39 26.21
CA TYR A 497 -19.28 -23.11 25.09
C TYR A 497 -18.28 -23.30 23.97
N LEU A 498 -18.07 -24.55 23.55
CA LEU A 498 -17.23 -24.91 22.41
C LEU A 498 -18.07 -25.63 21.37
N HIS A 499 -18.15 -25.07 20.18
CA HIS A 499 -18.92 -25.64 19.06
C HIS A 499 -18.03 -25.85 17.83
N ALA A 500 -18.06 -27.08 17.31
CA ALA A 500 -17.44 -27.45 16.05
C ALA A 500 -18.55 -27.83 15.03
N GLN A 501 -18.61 -27.13 13.91
CA GLN A 501 -19.62 -27.37 12.87
C GLN A 501 -19.56 -28.80 12.29
N LYS A 502 -18.38 -29.39 12.22
CA LYS A 502 -18.21 -30.73 11.64
C LYS A 502 -17.32 -31.60 12.51
N ASN A 503 -16.03 -31.36 12.53
CA ASN A 503 -15.05 -32.18 13.22
C ASN A 503 -14.37 -31.40 14.33
N MET A 504 -14.13 -32.04 15.46
CA MET A 504 -13.28 -31.54 16.53
C MET A 504 -12.16 -32.54 16.76
N THR A 505 -10.90 -32.10 16.75
CA THR A 505 -9.72 -32.89 17.03
C THR A 505 -8.96 -32.24 18.17
N THR A 506 -8.64 -33.03 19.20
CA THR A 506 -7.80 -32.58 20.31
C THR A 506 -6.57 -33.47 20.36
N GLU A 507 -5.37 -32.88 20.34
CA GLU A 507 -4.09 -33.57 20.45
C GLU A 507 -3.34 -33.02 21.66
N VAL A 508 -2.96 -33.91 22.57
CA VAL A 508 -2.21 -33.59 23.79
C VAL A 508 -0.97 -34.48 23.82
N LEU A 509 0.21 -33.86 23.69
CA LEU A 509 1.48 -34.61 23.57
C LEU A 509 2.03 -35.15 24.91
N HIS A 510 1.47 -34.74 26.03
CA HIS A 510 1.86 -35.20 27.35
C HIS A 510 0.62 -35.53 28.17
N ASP A 511 0.28 -34.83 29.22
CA ASP A 511 -0.78 -35.17 30.13
C ASP A 511 -2.07 -34.37 29.84
N SER A 512 -3.21 -35.01 29.94
CA SER A 512 -4.54 -34.37 29.95
C SER A 512 -5.23 -34.65 31.26
N CYS A 513 -5.64 -33.61 31.98
CA CYS A 513 -6.34 -33.73 33.27
C CYS A 513 -7.71 -33.00 33.16
N ALA A 514 -8.76 -33.65 33.61
CA ALA A 514 -10.10 -33.04 33.75
C ALA A 514 -10.58 -33.24 35.20
N ARG A 515 -11.16 -32.19 35.79
CA ARG A 515 -11.86 -32.22 37.07
C ARG A 515 -13.23 -31.62 36.91
N ILE A 516 -14.24 -32.41 37.21
CA ILE A 516 -15.64 -32.02 37.13
C ILE A 516 -16.26 -32.21 38.53
N ASP A 517 -16.63 -31.12 39.17
CA ASP A 517 -17.08 -31.15 40.57
C ASP A 517 -18.55 -31.56 40.71
N HIS A 518 -19.30 -31.62 39.60
CA HIS A 518 -20.72 -32.02 39.62
C HIS A 518 -20.96 -33.15 38.61
N ASP A 519 -21.67 -32.92 37.53
CA ASP A 519 -22.08 -33.95 36.58
C ASP A 519 -21.31 -33.90 35.28
N GLU A 520 -20.95 -35.07 34.71
CA GLU A 520 -20.50 -35.23 33.33
C GLU A 520 -21.59 -35.95 32.50
N ASN A 521 -22.04 -35.32 31.44
CA ASN A 521 -23.01 -35.90 30.50
C ASN A 521 -22.40 -36.06 29.10
N GLN A 522 -22.26 -37.28 28.63
CA GLN A 522 -21.73 -37.60 27.32
C GLN A 522 -22.76 -38.30 26.44
N ARG A 523 -23.02 -37.81 25.23
CA ARG A 523 -23.84 -38.44 24.22
C ARG A 523 -23.06 -38.64 22.92
N ILE A 524 -22.98 -39.88 22.46
CA ILE A 524 -22.27 -40.26 21.22
C ILE A 524 -23.34 -40.85 20.28
N GLY A 525 -23.54 -40.26 19.10
CA GLY A 525 -24.56 -40.63 18.15
C GLY A 525 -24.24 -41.88 17.31
N ASN A 526 -22.95 -42.27 17.23
CA ASN A 526 -22.51 -43.46 16.50
C ASN A 526 -21.53 -44.25 17.38
N ASP A 527 -20.31 -44.43 16.96
CA ASP A 527 -19.33 -45.30 17.63
C ASP A 527 -18.44 -44.53 18.63
N ARG A 528 -18.15 -45.16 19.75
CA ARG A 528 -17.06 -44.76 20.64
C ARG A 528 -15.93 -45.79 20.57
N ARG A 529 -14.70 -45.36 20.26
CA ARG A 529 -13.50 -46.17 20.26
C ARG A 529 -12.52 -45.60 21.29
N GLN A 530 -12.02 -46.45 22.19
CA GLN A 530 -11.05 -46.04 23.22
C GLN A 530 -9.93 -47.05 23.26
N GLN A 531 -8.69 -46.61 23.26
CA GLN A 531 -7.48 -47.42 23.46
C GLN A 531 -6.66 -46.83 24.56
N VAL A 532 -6.33 -47.65 25.57
CA VAL A 532 -5.42 -47.32 26.64
C VAL A 532 -4.25 -48.30 26.53
N VAL A 533 -3.02 -47.77 26.29
CA VAL A 533 -1.86 -48.63 26.02
C VAL A 533 -1.34 -49.36 27.25
N HIS A 534 -1.51 -48.76 28.44
CA HIS A 534 -1.07 -49.36 29.69
C HIS A 534 -2.23 -49.68 30.60
N ASN A 535 -2.55 -48.86 31.58
CA ASN A 535 -3.53 -49.17 32.62
C ASN A 535 -4.77 -48.26 32.50
N ASP A 536 -5.93 -48.83 32.66
CA ASP A 536 -7.19 -48.13 32.83
C ASP A 536 -7.72 -48.39 34.25
N PHE A 537 -7.93 -47.31 35.02
CA PHE A 537 -8.40 -47.37 36.40
C PHE A 537 -9.72 -46.64 36.50
N LEU A 538 -10.78 -47.39 36.85
CA LEU A 538 -12.10 -46.82 37.09
C LEU A 538 -12.52 -47.13 38.54
N GLN A 539 -12.80 -46.06 39.31
CA GLN A 539 -13.41 -46.13 40.61
C GLN A 539 -14.78 -45.44 40.62
N VAL A 540 -15.83 -46.15 41.01
CA VAL A 540 -17.17 -45.61 41.18
C VAL A 540 -17.59 -45.85 42.63
N ASN A 541 -17.81 -44.78 43.40
CA ASN A 541 -18.22 -44.87 44.80
C ASN A 541 -19.72 -45.18 44.97
N GLY A 542 -20.49 -44.96 43.97
CA GLY A 542 -21.94 -45.26 43.91
C GLY A 542 -22.22 -46.48 43.04
N GLU A 543 -23.22 -46.38 42.20
CA GLU A 543 -23.69 -47.43 41.34
C GLU A 543 -23.17 -47.29 39.91
N LYS A 544 -22.72 -48.39 39.30
CA LYS A 544 -22.44 -48.50 37.87
C LYS A 544 -23.48 -49.35 37.19
N ARG A 545 -24.14 -48.83 36.15
CA ARG A 545 -25.11 -49.52 35.34
C ARG A 545 -24.66 -49.55 33.89
N ASP A 546 -24.52 -50.73 33.31
CA ASP A 546 -24.27 -50.91 31.89
C ASP A 546 -25.50 -51.53 31.22
N ARG A 547 -26.00 -50.99 30.15
CA ARG A 547 -27.07 -51.58 29.30
C ARG A 547 -26.55 -51.72 27.89
N ILE A 548 -26.52 -52.96 27.38
CA ILE A 548 -26.02 -53.30 26.06
C ILE A 548 -27.13 -54.09 25.37
N GLU A 549 -27.58 -53.57 24.23
CA GLU A 549 -28.75 -54.11 23.49
C GLU A 549 -28.35 -55.25 22.54
N SER A 550 -27.07 -55.46 22.29
CA SER A 550 -26.55 -56.57 21.48
C SER A 550 -25.49 -57.35 22.25
N ASP A 551 -24.38 -57.63 21.66
CA ASP A 551 -23.33 -58.46 22.21
C ASP A 551 -22.39 -57.69 23.17
N TYR A 552 -22.07 -58.29 24.31
CA TYR A 552 -20.98 -57.83 25.20
C TYR A 552 -19.86 -58.89 25.21
N SER A 553 -18.72 -58.55 24.64
CA SER A 553 -17.55 -59.45 24.62
C SER A 553 -16.43 -58.88 25.50
N LEU A 554 -15.94 -59.72 26.42
CA LEU A 554 -14.81 -59.40 27.29
C LEU A 554 -13.73 -60.46 27.08
N THR A 555 -12.52 -60.07 26.65
CA THR A 555 -11.36 -60.94 26.52
C THR A 555 -10.27 -60.50 27.50
N VAL A 556 -9.85 -61.39 28.38
CA VAL A 556 -8.79 -61.13 29.38
C VAL A 556 -7.71 -62.20 29.20
N ASN A 557 -6.48 -61.76 28.82
CA ASN A 557 -5.38 -62.69 28.52
C ASN A 557 -4.70 -63.27 29.77
N SER A 558 -5.03 -62.74 30.96
CA SER A 558 -4.46 -63.24 32.23
C SER A 558 -5.60 -63.55 33.22
N ASN A 559 -5.67 -62.87 34.33
CA ASN A 559 -6.63 -63.16 35.38
C ASN A 559 -7.85 -62.24 35.31
N PHE A 560 -9.03 -62.82 35.43
CA PHE A 560 -10.29 -62.08 35.59
C PHE A 560 -10.84 -62.33 37.00
N HIS A 561 -10.94 -61.27 37.81
CA HIS A 561 -11.42 -61.37 39.21
C HIS A 561 -12.76 -60.61 39.34
N ILE A 562 -13.75 -61.27 39.89
CA ILE A 562 -15.01 -60.67 40.33
C ILE A 562 -15.14 -60.90 41.83
N ASN A 563 -15.32 -59.82 42.59
CA ASN A 563 -15.63 -59.89 44.00
C ASN A 563 -16.89 -59.08 44.28
N ALA A 564 -17.93 -59.74 44.77
CA ALA A 564 -19.20 -59.13 45.15
C ALA A 564 -19.49 -59.47 46.62
N SER A 565 -19.56 -58.49 47.50
CA SER A 565 -19.74 -58.70 48.93
C SER A 565 -21.11 -59.32 49.28
N ASN A 566 -22.12 -59.18 48.42
CA ASN A 566 -23.45 -59.65 48.71
C ASN A 566 -23.91 -60.77 47.77
N ALA A 567 -24.07 -60.54 46.50
CA ALA A 567 -24.52 -61.53 45.54
C ALA A 567 -23.95 -61.28 44.12
N LEU A 568 -23.62 -62.36 43.42
CA LEU A 568 -23.43 -62.40 41.99
C LEU A 568 -24.63 -63.11 41.36
N LEU A 569 -25.52 -62.39 40.73
CA LEU A 569 -26.72 -62.90 40.04
C LEU A 569 -26.49 -62.94 38.54
N THR A 570 -26.56 -64.12 37.95
CA THR A 570 -26.42 -64.31 36.50
C THR A 570 -27.65 -65.04 35.97
N GLU A 571 -28.39 -64.41 35.06
CA GLU A 571 -29.55 -65.01 34.40
C GLU A 571 -29.29 -64.99 32.88
N VAL A 572 -29.47 -66.13 32.22
CA VAL A 572 -29.23 -66.30 30.77
C VAL A 572 -30.39 -67.09 30.17
N GLY A 573 -30.94 -66.63 29.06
CA GLY A 573 -32.12 -67.22 28.44
C GLY A 573 -31.90 -68.63 27.83
N GLN A 574 -30.68 -68.93 27.38
CA GLN A 574 -30.41 -70.21 26.71
C GLN A 574 -29.27 -71.01 27.35
N GLU A 575 -28.04 -70.55 27.46
CA GLU A 575 -26.91 -71.37 27.84
C GLU A 575 -25.89 -70.60 28.69
N ILE A 576 -25.45 -71.16 29.79
CA ILE A 576 -24.21 -70.79 30.50
C ILE A 576 -23.18 -71.90 30.26
N HIS A 577 -22.09 -71.59 29.54
CA HIS A 577 -21.00 -72.51 29.31
C HIS A 577 -19.77 -72.12 30.13
N LEU A 578 -19.42 -72.95 31.14
CA LEU A 578 -18.23 -72.77 31.96
C LEU A 578 -17.21 -73.87 31.61
N LYS A 579 -16.09 -73.52 31.02
CA LYS A 579 -15.03 -74.43 30.61
C LYS A 579 -13.67 -74.02 31.22
N SER A 580 -13.01 -74.96 31.85
CA SER A 580 -11.66 -74.80 32.36
C SER A 580 -10.75 -75.90 31.78
N GLY A 581 -9.47 -75.59 31.53
CA GLY A 581 -8.48 -76.56 31.05
C GLY A 581 -8.06 -77.56 32.11
N THR A 582 -8.10 -77.20 33.40
CA THR A 582 -7.63 -78.04 34.48
C THR A 582 -8.57 -78.18 35.65
N LYS A 583 -9.24 -77.16 36.15
CA LYS A 583 -10.01 -77.23 37.38
C LYS A 583 -11.13 -76.23 37.47
N ILE A 584 -12.31 -76.61 37.88
CA ILE A 584 -13.42 -75.73 38.31
C ILE A 584 -13.64 -76.06 39.81
N VAL A 585 -13.64 -75.07 40.68
CA VAL A 585 -14.00 -75.18 42.09
C VAL A 585 -15.22 -74.36 42.35
N ILE A 586 -16.23 -74.96 42.94
CA ILE A 586 -17.42 -74.22 43.40
C ILE A 586 -17.50 -74.53 44.89
N GLU A 587 -17.38 -73.51 45.72
CA GLU A 587 -17.30 -73.66 47.18
C GLU A 587 -18.30 -72.70 47.84
N THR A 588 -18.95 -73.20 48.86
CA THR A 588 -19.92 -72.43 49.67
C THR A 588 -19.86 -72.97 51.15
N GLY A 589 -20.22 -72.07 52.10
CA GLY A 589 -20.29 -72.43 53.53
C GLY A 589 -21.53 -73.22 53.88
N THR A 590 -22.60 -73.22 53.13
CA THR A 590 -23.88 -73.80 53.52
C THR A 590 -24.53 -74.70 52.48
N GLU A 591 -24.66 -74.28 51.22
CA GLU A 591 -25.41 -75.09 50.25
C GLU A 591 -24.98 -74.86 48.83
N ILE A 592 -24.83 -75.89 48.01
CA ILE A 592 -24.80 -75.85 46.55
C ILE A 592 -26.01 -76.61 46.04
N THR A 593 -26.82 -75.98 45.26
CA THR A 593 -27.93 -76.60 44.52
C THR A 593 -27.76 -76.50 43.03
N LEU A 594 -27.62 -77.56 42.28
CA LEU A 594 -27.68 -77.67 40.84
C LEU A 594 -29.02 -78.25 40.44
N LYS A 595 -29.85 -77.48 39.71
CA LYS A 595 -31.24 -77.88 39.38
C LYS A 595 -31.48 -77.84 37.88
N ALA A 596 -32.16 -78.88 37.36
CA ALA A 596 -32.61 -78.96 35.97
C ALA A 596 -34.03 -79.54 35.95
N GLY A 597 -35.02 -78.69 35.72
CA GLY A 597 -36.42 -79.05 35.81
C GLY A 597 -36.79 -79.55 37.22
N SER A 598 -37.33 -80.79 37.34
CA SER A 598 -37.61 -81.43 38.60
C SER A 598 -36.40 -82.13 39.22
N SER A 599 -35.28 -82.28 38.53
CA SER A 599 -34.08 -82.98 39.02
C SER A 599 -33.07 -81.97 39.63
N PHE A 600 -32.45 -82.41 40.73
CA PHE A 600 -31.47 -81.57 41.40
C PHE A 600 -30.34 -82.37 42.08
N ILE A 601 -29.19 -81.72 42.24
CA ILE A 601 -28.14 -82.14 43.17
C ILE A 601 -27.98 -81.07 44.22
N LYS A 602 -28.16 -81.40 45.47
CA LYS A 602 -28.00 -80.53 46.62
C LYS A 602 -26.82 -81.04 47.46
N ILE A 603 -25.88 -80.17 47.77
CA ILE A 603 -24.75 -80.49 48.66
C ILE A 603 -24.86 -79.54 49.87
N ASP A 604 -25.07 -80.07 51.04
CA ASP A 604 -25.13 -79.33 52.30
C ASP A 604 -24.40 -80.05 53.44
N PRO A 605 -24.26 -79.51 54.66
CA PRO A 605 -23.56 -80.17 55.78
C PRO A 605 -24.15 -81.56 56.16
N SER A 606 -25.35 -81.92 55.74
CA SER A 606 -25.90 -83.24 55.97
C SER A 606 -25.49 -84.30 54.94
N GLY A 607 -24.91 -83.86 53.82
CA GLY A 607 -24.48 -84.73 52.75
C GLY A 607 -24.86 -84.32 51.38
N VAL A 608 -24.85 -85.21 50.39
CA VAL A 608 -25.27 -85.00 49.02
C VAL A 608 -26.64 -85.65 48.82
N THR A 609 -27.64 -84.80 48.48
CA THR A 609 -28.99 -85.25 48.17
C THR A 609 -29.24 -85.19 46.63
N ILE A 610 -29.69 -86.28 46.06
CA ILE A 610 -29.99 -86.36 44.62
C ILE A 610 -31.48 -86.71 44.49
N GLY A 611 -32.29 -85.93 43.77
CA GLY A 611 -33.69 -86.21 43.57
C GLY A 611 -34.11 -85.97 42.12
N PRO A 612 -35.18 -86.66 41.67
CA PRO A 612 -35.91 -87.68 42.32
C PRO A 612 -35.25 -89.07 42.16
N THR A 613 -34.33 -89.28 41.24
CA THR A 613 -33.72 -90.60 40.99
C THR A 613 -32.24 -90.40 40.57
N LEU A 614 -31.32 -91.30 41.21
CA LEU A 614 -29.95 -91.40 40.78
C LEU A 614 -29.84 -92.45 39.66
N ASN A 615 -29.39 -92.05 38.49
CA ASN A 615 -29.05 -93.00 37.41
C ASN A 615 -27.48 -93.14 37.39
N VAL A 616 -27.01 -94.32 37.65
CA VAL A 616 -25.58 -94.69 37.51
C VAL A 616 -25.48 -95.51 36.22
N GLY A 617 -24.90 -94.97 35.21
CA GLY A 617 -24.77 -95.61 33.90
C GLY A 617 -23.97 -94.81 32.89
N THR A 618 -23.90 -95.25 31.62
CA THR A 618 -23.23 -94.61 30.54
C THR A 618 -24.20 -93.60 29.86
N GLY A 619 -24.11 -92.33 30.27
CA GLY A 619 -24.78 -91.21 29.59
C GLY A 619 -23.78 -90.39 28.74
N SER A 620 -24.25 -89.72 27.68
CA SER A 620 -23.44 -88.82 26.94
C SER A 620 -23.41 -87.44 27.63
N PRO A 621 -22.24 -86.82 27.82
CA PRO A 621 -22.17 -85.51 28.40
C PRO A 621 -22.73 -84.46 27.43
N GLY A 622 -23.43 -83.44 27.97
CA GLY A 622 -23.83 -82.29 27.20
C GLY A 622 -22.62 -81.55 26.57
N SER A 623 -22.78 -81.09 25.35
CA SER A 623 -21.76 -80.28 24.68
C SER A 623 -22.22 -78.83 24.57
N GLY A 624 -21.39 -77.89 25.08
CA GLY A 624 -21.60 -76.47 24.88
C GLY A 624 -20.81 -75.92 23.72
N ARG A 625 -21.27 -74.89 23.05
CA ARG A 625 -20.53 -74.14 22.02
C ARG A 625 -19.86 -72.94 22.65
N GLY A 626 -18.53 -73.00 22.83
CA GLY A 626 -17.74 -71.80 23.19
C GLY A 626 -17.74 -70.84 22.05
N TRP A 627 -17.92 -69.57 22.35
CA TRP A 627 -17.92 -68.47 21.35
C TRP A 627 -16.62 -67.72 21.40
N GLY A 628 -16.00 -67.43 20.19
CA GLY A 628 -14.79 -66.58 20.12
C GLY A 628 -15.19 -65.09 20.22
N GLY A 629 -14.69 -64.42 21.23
CA GLY A 629 -14.91 -62.97 21.34
C GLY A 629 -14.38 -62.19 20.15
N ARG A 630 -15.00 -61.07 19.83
CA ARG A 630 -14.51 -60.10 18.85
C ARG A 630 -13.42 -59.19 19.50
N MET A 631 -12.33 -58.98 18.79
CA MET A 631 -11.31 -57.98 19.19
C MET A 631 -11.86 -56.58 18.85
N PRO A 632 -11.50 -55.53 19.64
CA PRO A 632 -11.83 -54.16 19.32
C PRO A 632 -11.27 -53.72 17.96
N ASP A 633 -11.99 -52.87 17.24
CA ASP A 633 -11.50 -52.27 15.99
C ASP A 633 -10.29 -51.35 16.23
N VAL A 634 -9.38 -51.27 15.26
CA VAL A 634 -8.24 -50.39 15.31
C VAL A 634 -8.69 -48.94 15.30
N ILE A 635 -8.21 -48.12 16.23
CA ILE A 635 -8.49 -46.69 16.27
C ILE A 635 -7.62 -46.00 15.20
N PRO A 636 -8.24 -45.30 14.20
CA PRO A 636 -7.46 -44.49 13.27
C PRO A 636 -6.86 -43.29 14.00
N ILE A 637 -5.52 -43.23 14.09
CA ILE A 637 -4.81 -42.07 14.61
C ILE A 637 -4.86 -41.00 13.52
N PRO A 638 -5.36 -39.77 13.79
CA PRO A 638 -5.26 -38.68 12.84
C PRO A 638 -3.80 -38.42 12.47
N ALA A 639 -3.49 -38.27 11.19
CA ALA A 639 -2.15 -37.92 10.77
C ALA A 639 -1.77 -36.55 11.40
N SER A 640 -0.69 -36.54 12.19
CA SER A 640 -0.17 -35.31 12.75
C SER A 640 0.25 -34.40 11.59
N VAL A 641 -0.17 -33.13 11.62
CA VAL A 641 0.35 -32.13 10.70
C VAL A 641 1.85 -32.01 10.97
N PRO A 642 2.74 -32.23 9.99
CA PRO A 642 4.18 -32.17 10.24
C PRO A 642 4.54 -30.77 10.75
N ALA A 643 5.09 -30.71 11.96
CA ALA A 643 5.62 -29.47 12.51
C ALA A 643 6.79 -29.02 11.62
N PHE A 644 6.64 -27.88 10.96
CA PHE A 644 7.72 -27.31 10.18
C PHE A 644 8.76 -26.74 11.15
N ALA A 645 9.76 -27.53 11.47
CA ALA A 645 10.86 -27.10 12.29
C ALA A 645 11.84 -26.28 11.44
N LEU A 646 12.05 -25.02 11.81
CA LEU A 646 13.19 -24.25 11.32
C LEU A 646 14.46 -24.97 11.76
N ASN A 647 15.44 -25.12 10.86
CA ASN A 647 16.72 -25.68 11.25
C ASN A 647 17.47 -24.72 12.20
N PRO A 648 18.44 -25.22 12.99
CA PRO A 648 19.15 -24.40 13.97
C PRO A 648 19.84 -23.15 13.37
N ALA A 649 20.30 -23.22 12.12
CA ALA A 649 20.93 -22.08 11.43
C ALA A 649 19.91 -20.97 11.09
N GLN A 650 18.70 -21.34 10.67
CA GLN A 650 17.61 -20.40 10.43
C GLN A 650 17.13 -19.73 11.73
N VAL A 651 17.06 -20.48 12.83
CA VAL A 651 16.73 -19.94 14.16
C VAL A 651 17.83 -18.99 14.66
N SER A 652 19.09 -19.31 14.41
CA SER A 652 20.23 -18.47 14.78
C SER A 652 20.26 -17.17 13.97
N ALA A 653 19.98 -17.22 12.67
CA ALA A 653 19.88 -16.03 11.81
C ALA A 653 18.75 -15.07 12.24
N LEU A 654 17.62 -15.61 12.70
CA LEU A 654 16.50 -14.80 13.22
C LEU A 654 16.81 -14.11 14.56
N LYS A 655 17.73 -14.64 15.37
CA LYS A 655 18.12 -14.10 16.67
C LYS A 655 19.28 -13.10 16.61
N GLN A 656 19.98 -12.99 15.48
CA GLN A 656 21.12 -12.07 15.30
C GLN A 656 20.72 -10.92 14.39
N PRO A 657 21.17 -9.68 14.65
CA PRO A 657 20.93 -8.53 13.79
C PRO A 657 21.80 -8.56 12.49
N ARG A 658 22.03 -9.73 11.92
CA ARG A 658 22.80 -9.93 10.70
C ARG A 658 21.85 -10.28 9.56
N ALA A 659 21.95 -9.52 8.48
CA ALA A 659 21.20 -9.70 7.22
C ALA A 659 21.62 -10.96 6.42
N PHE A 660 22.32 -11.93 7.01
CA PHE A 660 22.97 -12.99 6.28
C PHE A 660 22.77 -14.36 6.94
N CYS A 661 22.21 -15.30 6.19
CA CYS A 661 22.15 -16.71 6.52
C CYS A 661 23.00 -17.49 5.49
N GLU A 662 24.13 -18.06 5.90
CA GLU A 662 25.04 -18.81 5.03
C GLU A 662 24.37 -19.98 4.30
N GLU A 663 23.38 -20.61 4.90
CA GLU A 663 22.64 -21.72 4.32
C GLU A 663 21.62 -21.24 3.26
N CYS A 664 20.99 -20.08 3.47
CA CYS A 664 20.14 -19.45 2.46
C CYS A 664 20.95 -18.97 1.23
N GLU A 665 22.17 -18.51 1.43
CA GLU A 665 23.08 -18.14 0.33
C GLU A 665 23.58 -19.39 -0.44
N ARG A 666 23.90 -20.48 0.26
CA ARG A 666 24.26 -21.75 -0.36
C ARG A 666 23.10 -22.34 -1.16
N CYS A 667 21.86 -22.23 -0.66
CA CYS A 667 20.66 -22.65 -1.36
C CYS A 667 20.41 -21.83 -2.63
N LYS A 668 20.66 -20.52 -2.61
CA LYS A 668 20.58 -19.67 -3.81
C LYS A 668 21.60 -20.05 -4.90
N GLN A 669 22.77 -20.53 -4.50
CA GLN A 669 23.86 -20.88 -5.44
C GLN A 669 23.80 -22.31 -5.96
N GLN A 670 23.19 -23.24 -5.23
CA GLN A 670 23.27 -24.71 -5.54
C GLN A 670 21.91 -25.36 -5.79
N GLY A 671 20.78 -24.64 -5.70
CA GLY A 671 19.43 -25.19 -5.81
C GLY A 671 19.08 -26.06 -4.60
N CYS A 672 18.21 -25.59 -3.69
CA CYS A 672 17.68 -26.41 -2.60
C CYS A 672 16.79 -27.50 -3.19
N ALA A 673 17.12 -28.77 -2.91
CA ALA A 673 16.15 -29.83 -2.94
C ALA A 673 15.23 -29.66 -1.71
N ILE A 674 13.98 -29.21 -1.96
CA ILE A 674 12.89 -29.19 -0.96
C ILE A 674 12.22 -30.55 -0.98
#